data_6ad253578cb8e2efc2e186657ef566d4
#
_entry.id   6ad253578cb8e2efc2e186657ef566d4
#
_cell.length_a   1.000
_cell.length_b   1.000
_cell.length_c   1.000
_cell.angle_alpha   90.00
_cell.angle_beta   90.00
_cell.angle_gamma   90.00
#
_symmetry.space_group_name_H-M   'P 1'
#
loop_
_entity.id
_entity.type
_entity.pdbx_description
1 polymer ?
#
loop_
_entity_poly.entity_id
_entity_poly.type
_entity_poly.pdbx_seq_one_letter_code
_entity_poly.pdbx_strand_id
1 'polypeptide(L)'
;MLRFIERATNAGHSQRLWPVLAMLVAVVALPTAGVLWFMNEAMQNEQLAVRQRLTDIYNAQLEAAAGRIQAAWRKTISVLPDAEQQKALPELFASLVKAGHVDSILFYSKGRLIYPVPIAITRLSPEPATAPWLQARSLEYAKNSPKEAAVAYSRIAQQSAVARESAMALMAQARCLNKDGQQRKAIDLLTGTLAGSPYRSIADAQGRLILPNALLFALQLMKEPAQPLFQKTAALLVERLNDYGNPVMPTTQRRFLVEQLRSSWPDCPRFPVLEAEETASSFEKTTPHPLAAGRVQPTRMPDLWAYQTPDGSLIALFRQDHLLQSMNVAIAELQPVRGIRYSVFPPGFSSAAFLTTGIGEAFPSWQIALNLEGTPPFQSASKQRIATYVWTGILMTAGIAILFLFMAGYLLRQVRLTRLKNDLIATVSHELKTPLASMRLLVDTLRNGHYQDAQLVQEYLQMIAKENARLSRLIEEFLTFSRMERRKTKFDRSVLATHEIVKSALEAVGDRLQAPGCRLDLELAPEMPSIVGDRDALITVLVNLLDNAIKYTGDTKEIRLRGFTSDGNVCFEVQDNGIGFPRTAAKKIFDRFYQADHTLSRSAGGCGLGLSIVQFIVTAHNGNITAKSQPGKGSTFTVQLPAA
;
A
#
# COMPACT_ATOMS: atom_id res chain seq x y z
N MET A 1 20.39 -9.11 -29.67
CA MET A 1 21.35 -8.04 -29.34
C MET A 1 22.78 -8.55 -29.25
N LEU A 2 23.12 -9.58 -28.48
CA LEU A 2 24.48 -10.15 -28.41
C LEU A 2 25.03 -10.68 -29.75
N ARG A 3 24.26 -11.36 -30.59
CA ARG A 3 24.69 -11.81 -31.93
C ARG A 3 24.91 -10.67 -32.96
N PHE A 4 24.40 -9.47 -32.70
CA PHE A 4 24.64 -8.28 -33.53
C PHE A 4 25.95 -7.58 -33.15
N ILE A 5 26.32 -7.66 -31.86
CA ILE A 5 27.59 -7.14 -31.33
C ILE A 5 28.76 -8.00 -31.82
N GLU A 6 28.63 -9.33 -31.83
CA GLU A 6 29.66 -10.26 -32.36
C GLU A 6 29.94 -10.06 -33.87
N ARG A 7 28.99 -9.67 -34.69
CA ARG A 7 29.20 -9.36 -36.11
C ARG A 7 29.86 -8.00 -36.37
N ALA A 8 29.76 -7.07 -35.40
CA ALA A 8 30.41 -5.76 -35.51
C ALA A 8 31.88 -5.76 -35.06
N THR A 9 32.31 -6.78 -34.28
CA THR A 9 33.65 -6.86 -33.74
C THR A 9 34.70 -7.49 -34.68
N ASN A 10 34.27 -8.14 -35.78
CA ASN A 10 35.16 -8.83 -36.72
C ASN A 10 35.73 -7.99 -37.86
N ALA A 11 35.52 -6.69 -37.87
CA ALA A 11 36.15 -5.80 -38.86
C ALA A 11 37.03 -4.79 -38.11
N GLY A 12 38.30 -4.76 -38.38
CA GLY A 12 39.42 -4.05 -37.76
C GLY A 12 39.30 -2.53 -37.51
N HIS A 13 38.09 -2.03 -37.23
CA HIS A 13 37.78 -0.65 -36.88
C HIS A 13 37.07 -0.47 -35.53
N SER A 14 37.07 -1.53 -34.67
CA SER A 14 36.33 -1.53 -33.39
C SER A 14 36.91 -0.57 -32.33
N GLN A 15 38.17 -0.19 -32.42
CA GLN A 15 38.81 0.68 -31.42
C GLN A 15 38.30 2.13 -31.43
N ARG A 16 37.71 2.61 -32.51
CA ARG A 16 37.19 4.00 -32.59
C ARG A 16 35.70 4.14 -32.19
N LEU A 17 34.95 3.05 -32.12
CA LEU A 17 33.52 3.07 -31.75
C LEU A 17 33.27 2.88 -30.25
N TRP A 18 34.24 2.27 -29.54
CA TRP A 18 34.09 2.01 -28.10
C TRP A 18 33.86 3.27 -27.24
N PRO A 19 34.62 4.38 -27.40
CA PRO A 19 34.37 5.57 -26.60
C PRO A 19 33.01 6.21 -26.89
N VAL A 20 32.51 6.14 -28.13
CA VAL A 20 31.18 6.65 -28.48
C VAL A 20 30.08 5.77 -27.86
N LEU A 21 30.24 4.46 -27.87
CA LEU A 21 29.34 3.50 -27.22
C LEU A 21 29.35 3.68 -25.70
N ALA A 22 30.53 3.84 -25.09
CA ALA A 22 30.69 4.08 -23.65
C ALA A 22 30.05 5.41 -23.24
N MET A 23 30.24 6.47 -24.00
CA MET A 23 29.60 7.79 -23.78
C MET A 23 28.07 7.69 -23.90
N LEU A 24 27.57 6.94 -24.87
CA LEU A 24 26.15 6.73 -25.11
C LEU A 24 25.49 5.93 -23.96
N VAL A 25 26.19 4.92 -23.44
CA VAL A 25 25.77 4.16 -22.25
C VAL A 25 25.80 5.06 -21.00
N ALA A 26 26.83 5.87 -20.83
CA ALA A 26 26.91 6.79 -19.69
C ALA A 26 25.79 7.84 -19.68
N VAL A 27 25.43 8.39 -20.85
CA VAL A 27 24.34 9.37 -21.03
C VAL A 27 22.98 8.77 -20.64
N VAL A 28 22.80 7.45 -20.72
CA VAL A 28 21.57 6.77 -20.29
C VAL A 28 21.67 6.29 -18.85
N ALA A 29 22.81 5.69 -18.49
CA ALA A 29 22.98 5.08 -17.16
C ALA A 29 23.00 6.11 -16.03
N LEU A 30 23.62 7.27 -16.24
CA LEU A 30 23.70 8.31 -15.19
C LEU A 30 22.33 8.92 -14.86
N PRO A 31 21.51 9.37 -15.83
CA PRO A 31 20.16 9.87 -15.51
C PRO A 31 19.24 8.80 -14.93
N THR A 32 19.30 7.55 -15.43
CA THR A 32 18.50 6.46 -14.88
C THR A 32 18.90 6.12 -13.44
N ALA A 33 20.19 6.07 -13.13
CA ALA A 33 20.66 5.90 -11.76
C ALA A 33 20.23 7.06 -10.86
N GLY A 34 20.31 8.31 -11.36
CA GLY A 34 19.86 9.50 -10.66
C GLY A 34 18.34 9.48 -10.37
N VAL A 35 17.53 9.08 -11.33
CA VAL A 35 16.09 8.93 -11.15
C VAL A 35 15.76 7.86 -10.12
N LEU A 36 16.41 6.70 -10.18
CA LEU A 36 16.20 5.62 -9.23
C LEU A 36 16.64 5.99 -7.81
N TRP A 37 17.76 6.68 -7.68
CA TRP A 37 18.22 7.20 -6.40
C TRP A 37 17.25 8.23 -5.83
N PHE A 38 16.84 9.22 -6.61
CA PHE A 38 15.87 10.25 -6.21
C PHE A 38 14.52 9.64 -5.81
N MET A 39 14.04 8.62 -6.54
CA MET A 39 12.81 7.91 -6.20
C MET A 39 12.94 7.19 -4.86
N ASN A 40 14.05 6.49 -4.62
CA ASN A 40 14.28 5.81 -3.35
C ASN A 40 14.29 6.81 -2.17
N GLU A 41 14.95 7.93 -2.33
CA GLU A 41 15.01 9.02 -1.34
C GLU A 41 13.61 9.64 -1.11
N ALA A 42 12.88 9.93 -2.19
CA ALA A 42 11.51 10.46 -2.10
C ALA A 42 10.55 9.48 -1.41
N MET A 43 10.68 8.19 -1.66
CA MET A 43 9.89 7.16 -0.99
C MET A 43 10.18 7.07 0.51
N GLN A 44 11.46 7.13 0.91
CA GLN A 44 11.86 7.11 2.31
C GLN A 44 11.36 8.37 3.04
N ASN A 45 11.52 9.53 2.45
CA ASN A 45 11.05 10.81 3.01
C ASN A 45 9.53 10.85 3.15
N GLU A 46 8.78 10.34 2.16
CA GLU A 46 7.31 10.25 2.25
C GLU A 46 6.87 9.28 3.36
N GLN A 47 7.53 8.13 3.51
CA GLN A 47 7.23 7.20 4.60
C GLN A 47 7.47 7.82 5.97
N LEU A 48 8.57 8.55 6.14
CA LEU A 48 8.88 9.27 7.37
C LEU A 48 7.86 10.36 7.64
N ALA A 49 7.51 11.17 6.65
CA ALA A 49 6.52 12.25 6.77
C ALA A 49 5.12 11.72 7.12
N VAL A 50 4.66 10.63 6.48
CA VAL A 50 3.38 9.98 6.79
C VAL A 50 3.40 9.42 8.21
N ARG A 51 4.48 8.74 8.59
CA ARG A 51 4.64 8.21 9.95
C ARG A 51 4.60 9.32 10.99
N GLN A 52 5.30 10.41 10.78
CA GLN A 52 5.32 11.54 11.70
C GLN A 52 3.94 12.19 11.84
N ARG A 53 3.26 12.50 10.73
CA ARG A 53 1.91 13.07 10.76
C ARG A 53 0.90 12.17 11.46
N LEU A 54 0.93 10.87 11.24
CA LEU A 54 0.05 9.93 11.92
C LEU A 54 0.39 9.84 13.41
N THR A 55 1.68 9.85 13.76
CA THR A 55 2.11 9.88 15.16
C THR A 55 1.60 11.14 15.86
N ASP A 56 1.67 12.31 15.23
CA ASP A 56 1.17 13.56 15.80
C ASP A 56 -0.37 13.52 15.99
N ILE A 57 -1.10 13.00 15.01
CA ILE A 57 -2.56 12.81 15.12
C ILE A 57 -2.91 11.85 16.26
N TYR A 58 -2.20 10.73 16.38
CA TYR A 58 -2.45 9.75 17.43
C TYR A 58 -2.04 10.25 18.81
N ASN A 59 -0.99 11.04 18.92
CA ASN A 59 -0.63 11.72 20.17
C ASN A 59 -1.74 12.70 20.60
N ALA A 60 -2.25 13.52 19.70
CA ALA A 60 -3.35 14.43 20.01
C ALA A 60 -4.62 13.67 20.44
N GLN A 61 -4.93 12.53 19.84
CA GLN A 61 -6.04 11.67 20.25
C GLN A 61 -5.80 11.03 21.63
N LEU A 62 -4.58 10.61 21.89
CA LEU A 62 -4.19 10.02 23.17
C LEU A 62 -4.26 11.05 24.31
N GLU A 63 -3.81 12.28 24.06
CA GLU A 63 -3.95 13.41 25.00
C GLU A 63 -5.43 13.78 25.23
N ALA A 64 -6.24 13.77 24.19
CA ALA A 64 -7.69 13.98 24.32
C ALA A 64 -8.35 12.90 25.18
N ALA A 65 -7.93 11.63 25.03
CA ALA A 65 -8.40 10.52 25.85
C ALA A 65 -7.97 10.69 27.32
N ALA A 66 -6.72 11.05 27.58
CA ALA A 66 -6.23 11.37 28.92
C ALA A 66 -7.00 12.54 29.55
N GLY A 67 -7.27 13.59 28.75
CA GLY A 67 -8.08 14.74 29.17
C GLY A 67 -9.50 14.37 29.58
N ARG A 68 -10.12 13.41 28.88
CA ARG A 68 -11.44 12.89 29.27
C ARG A 68 -11.42 12.11 30.58
N ILE A 69 -10.43 11.27 30.78
CA ILE A 69 -10.24 10.59 32.09
C ILE A 69 -10.12 11.62 33.21
N GLN A 70 -9.33 12.67 33.02
CA GLN A 70 -9.20 13.75 34.00
C GLN A 70 -10.53 14.49 34.25
N ALA A 71 -11.29 14.75 33.19
CA ALA A 71 -12.61 15.40 33.31
C ALA A 71 -13.60 14.51 34.09
N ALA A 72 -13.66 13.21 33.78
CA ALA A 72 -14.46 12.24 34.49
C ALA A 72 -14.02 12.15 35.98
N TRP A 73 -12.73 12.13 36.25
CA TRP A 73 -12.19 12.15 37.58
C TRP A 73 -12.60 13.42 38.36
N ARG A 74 -12.47 14.59 37.76
CA ARG A 74 -12.93 15.85 38.41
C ARG A 74 -14.41 15.79 38.77
N LYS A 75 -15.25 15.21 37.91
CA LYS A 75 -16.65 14.99 38.20
C LYS A 75 -16.84 14.03 39.38
N THR A 76 -16.09 12.95 39.45
CA THR A 76 -16.13 12.01 40.59
C THR A 76 -15.75 12.70 41.90
N ILE A 77 -14.67 13.49 41.89
CA ILE A 77 -14.25 14.21 43.09
C ILE A 77 -15.21 15.32 43.50
N SER A 78 -15.88 15.99 42.55
CA SER A 78 -16.83 17.06 42.86
C SER A 78 -18.09 16.59 43.59
N VAL A 79 -18.37 15.28 43.61
CA VAL A 79 -19.44 14.66 44.38
C VAL A 79 -19.03 14.42 45.85
N LEU A 80 -17.70 14.42 46.13
CA LEU A 80 -17.24 14.25 47.50
C LEU A 80 -17.61 15.49 48.34
N PRO A 81 -18.15 15.31 49.54
CA PRO A 81 -18.66 16.41 50.34
C PRO A 81 -17.52 17.22 50.96
N ASP A 82 -17.74 18.52 51.11
CA ASP A 82 -16.86 19.38 51.90
C ASP A 82 -16.98 19.10 53.39
N ALA A 83 -15.90 19.29 54.12
CA ALA A 83 -15.77 18.94 55.56
C ALA A 83 -16.77 19.61 56.50
N GLU A 84 -17.41 20.70 56.11
CA GLU A 84 -18.28 21.48 56.99
C GLU A 84 -19.73 20.96 57.10
N GLN A 85 -20.20 20.04 56.22
CA GLN A 85 -21.58 19.54 56.19
C GLN A 85 -21.81 18.27 57.04
N GLN A 86 -21.14 18.05 58.13
CA GLN A 86 -20.93 16.75 58.80
C GLN A 86 -21.97 16.33 59.83
N LYS A 87 -23.27 16.63 59.69
CA LYS A 87 -24.26 16.22 60.72
C LYS A 87 -24.71 14.75 60.68
N ALA A 88 -24.48 14.00 59.60
CA ALA A 88 -24.89 12.59 59.50
C ALA A 88 -23.85 11.75 58.71
N LEU A 89 -22.61 11.67 59.22
CA LEU A 89 -21.50 10.97 58.56
C LEU A 89 -21.79 9.50 58.20
N PRO A 90 -22.43 8.67 59.03
CA PRO A 90 -22.73 7.28 58.64
C PRO A 90 -23.68 7.17 57.47
N GLU A 91 -24.70 8.04 57.40
CA GLU A 91 -25.66 8.07 56.30
C GLU A 91 -25.00 8.57 55.00
N LEU A 92 -24.17 9.61 55.09
CA LEU A 92 -23.37 10.14 53.97
C LEU A 92 -22.38 9.10 53.45
N PHE A 93 -21.66 8.43 54.34
CA PHE A 93 -20.80 7.30 53.99
C PHE A 93 -21.56 6.22 53.21
N ALA A 94 -22.71 5.80 53.78
CA ALA A 94 -23.53 4.76 53.16
C ALA A 94 -24.07 5.19 51.77
N SER A 95 -24.44 6.46 51.60
CA SER A 95 -24.96 6.99 50.32
C SER A 95 -23.88 7.00 49.25
N LEU A 96 -22.65 7.43 49.55
CA LEU A 96 -21.53 7.48 48.60
C LEU A 96 -21.09 6.08 48.16
N VAL A 97 -21.02 5.13 49.11
CA VAL A 97 -20.69 3.74 48.79
C VAL A 97 -21.78 3.04 47.99
N LYS A 98 -23.08 3.22 48.36
CA LYS A 98 -24.22 2.63 47.63
C LYS A 98 -24.36 3.19 46.25
N ALA A 99 -24.05 4.47 46.03
CA ALA A 99 -24.02 5.10 44.73
C ALA A 99 -22.85 4.66 43.84
N GLY A 100 -21.88 3.93 44.40
CA GLY A 100 -20.70 3.48 43.66
C GLY A 100 -19.73 4.61 43.34
N HIS A 101 -19.75 5.72 44.09
CA HIS A 101 -18.81 6.81 43.87
C HIS A 101 -17.43 6.50 44.42
N VAL A 102 -17.37 5.72 45.52
CA VAL A 102 -16.16 5.27 46.19
C VAL A 102 -16.35 3.84 46.67
N ASP A 103 -15.28 3.09 46.82
CA ASP A 103 -15.31 1.76 47.46
C ASP A 103 -15.31 1.90 48.98
N SER A 104 -14.64 2.94 49.51
CA SER A 104 -14.68 3.31 50.93
C SER A 104 -14.24 4.76 51.10
N ILE A 105 -14.46 5.33 52.29
CA ILE A 105 -14.11 6.72 52.57
C ILE A 105 -13.82 6.92 54.05
N LEU A 106 -12.87 7.78 54.37
CA LEU A 106 -12.53 8.17 55.75
C LEU A 106 -12.72 9.68 55.91
N PHE A 107 -13.38 10.09 56.97
CA PHE A 107 -13.62 11.48 57.31
C PHE A 107 -12.73 11.90 58.47
N TYR A 108 -12.01 13.01 58.29
CA TYR A 108 -11.11 13.59 59.28
C TYR A 108 -11.55 15.00 59.66
N SER A 109 -11.30 15.37 60.94
CA SER A 109 -11.37 16.76 61.37
C SER A 109 -10.12 17.04 62.23
N LYS A 110 -9.44 18.13 61.88
CA LYS A 110 -8.18 18.53 62.56
C LYS A 110 -7.17 17.38 62.68
N GLY A 111 -7.05 16.56 61.64
CA GLY A 111 -6.14 15.43 61.57
C GLY A 111 -6.56 14.19 62.37
N ARG A 112 -7.75 14.19 62.97
CA ARG A 112 -8.30 13.04 63.71
C ARG A 112 -9.40 12.37 62.91
N LEU A 113 -9.34 11.03 62.77
CA LEU A 113 -10.40 10.25 62.15
C LEU A 113 -11.72 10.41 62.93
N ILE A 114 -12.79 10.81 62.25
CA ILE A 114 -14.12 10.96 62.81
C ILE A 114 -15.01 9.77 62.42
N TYR A 115 -14.92 9.29 61.20
CA TYR A 115 -15.69 8.15 60.72
C TYR A 115 -14.95 7.44 59.57
N PRO A 116 -14.99 6.09 59.49
CA PRO A 116 -15.62 5.18 60.44
C PRO A 116 -14.72 4.95 61.67
N VAL A 117 -15.26 5.28 62.81
CA VAL A 117 -14.67 4.89 64.12
C VAL A 117 -15.66 3.92 64.76
N PRO A 118 -15.20 2.86 65.44
CA PRO A 118 -16.11 2.03 66.19
C PRO A 118 -16.92 2.93 67.11
N ILE A 119 -18.24 3.06 66.85
CA ILE A 119 -19.12 3.83 67.70
C ILE A 119 -19.00 3.21 69.08
N ALA A 120 -18.39 3.94 70.00
CA ALA A 120 -18.24 3.48 71.41
C ALA A 120 -19.63 3.21 71.94
N ILE A 121 -19.81 1.99 72.40
CA ILE A 121 -21.07 1.61 73.04
C ILE A 121 -21.19 2.49 74.31
N THR A 122 -22.00 3.55 74.18
CA THR A 122 -22.34 4.37 75.32
C THR A 122 -23.18 3.50 76.22
N ARG A 123 -22.63 3.14 77.37
CA ARG A 123 -23.43 2.44 78.34
C ARG A 123 -24.60 3.33 78.77
N LEU A 124 -25.77 2.99 78.22
CA LEU A 124 -27.01 3.58 78.63
C LEU A 124 -27.29 3.10 80.11
N SER A 125 -28.28 3.73 80.76
CA SER A 125 -28.67 3.34 82.12
C SER A 125 -28.65 1.82 82.31
N PRO A 126 -28.28 1.34 83.51
CA PRO A 126 -28.21 -0.09 83.83
C PRO A 126 -29.53 -0.81 83.51
N GLU A 127 -29.51 -2.14 83.52
CA GLU A 127 -30.74 -2.94 83.43
C GLU A 127 -31.79 -2.46 84.45
N PRO A 128 -33.07 -2.59 84.17
CA PRO A 128 -34.11 -2.24 85.12
C PRO A 128 -33.89 -2.97 86.44
N ALA A 129 -33.92 -2.20 87.50
CA ALA A 129 -33.76 -2.75 88.89
C ALA A 129 -35.09 -2.72 89.63
N THR A 130 -36.21 -2.71 88.92
CA THR A 130 -37.53 -2.77 89.53
C THR A 130 -37.81 -4.11 90.18
N ALA A 131 -38.54 -4.15 91.26
CA ALA A 131 -38.87 -5.39 91.94
C ALA A 131 -39.48 -6.46 91.05
N PRO A 132 -40.43 -6.13 90.10
CA PRO A 132 -40.93 -7.09 89.17
C PRO A 132 -39.88 -7.64 88.20
N TRP A 133 -38.91 -6.79 87.74
CA TRP A 133 -37.83 -7.23 86.91
C TRP A 133 -36.88 -8.20 87.61
N LEU A 134 -36.48 -7.91 88.81
CA LEU A 134 -35.61 -8.78 89.65
C LEU A 134 -36.26 -10.13 89.94
N GLN A 135 -37.55 -10.13 90.17
CA GLN A 135 -38.36 -11.35 90.42
C GLN A 135 -38.39 -12.21 89.08
N ALA A 136 -38.71 -11.60 87.96
CA ALA A 136 -38.75 -12.29 86.65
C ALA A 136 -37.36 -12.90 86.30
N ARG A 137 -36.28 -12.15 86.57
CA ARG A 137 -34.91 -12.58 86.36
C ARG A 137 -34.53 -13.75 87.31
N SER A 138 -34.95 -13.72 88.59
CA SER A 138 -34.77 -14.82 89.50
C SER A 138 -35.48 -16.08 89.04
N LEU A 139 -36.69 -15.98 88.53
CA LEU A 139 -37.41 -17.11 87.96
C LEU A 139 -36.68 -17.70 86.75
N GLU A 140 -36.11 -16.86 85.86
CA GLU A 140 -35.38 -17.32 84.67
C GLU A 140 -34.06 -18.03 85.00
N TYR A 141 -33.23 -17.40 85.84
CA TYR A 141 -31.84 -17.86 86.06
C TYR A 141 -31.60 -18.63 87.37
N ALA A 142 -32.22 -18.22 88.49
CA ALA A 142 -31.99 -18.86 89.75
C ALA A 142 -32.90 -20.06 90.00
N LYS A 143 -34.20 -19.94 89.68
CA LYS A 143 -35.17 -21.00 89.81
C LYS A 143 -35.36 -21.90 88.61
N ASN A 144 -34.78 -21.54 87.50
CA ASN A 144 -34.88 -22.23 86.19
C ASN A 144 -36.32 -22.60 85.83
N SER A 145 -37.24 -21.68 86.07
CA SER A 145 -38.68 -21.80 85.79
C SER A 145 -39.06 -20.93 84.56
N PRO A 146 -38.72 -21.35 83.32
CA PRO A 146 -38.91 -20.50 82.15
C PRO A 146 -40.36 -20.14 81.85
N LYS A 147 -41.27 -21.00 82.12
CA LYS A 147 -42.71 -20.76 81.94
C LYS A 147 -43.21 -19.64 82.81
N GLU A 148 -42.88 -19.66 84.11
CA GLU A 148 -43.27 -18.60 85.03
C GLU A 148 -42.56 -17.28 84.74
N ALA A 149 -41.27 -17.35 84.43
CA ALA A 149 -40.48 -16.19 84.00
C ALA A 149 -41.10 -15.53 82.76
N ALA A 150 -41.54 -16.29 81.77
CA ALA A 150 -42.19 -15.76 80.52
C ALA A 150 -43.49 -14.97 80.89
N VAL A 151 -44.26 -15.47 81.82
CA VAL A 151 -45.49 -14.76 82.29
C VAL A 151 -45.13 -13.47 83.02
N ALA A 152 -44.09 -13.52 83.85
CA ALA A 152 -43.64 -12.33 84.62
C ALA A 152 -43.13 -11.23 83.63
N TYR A 153 -42.29 -11.59 82.69
CA TYR A 153 -41.81 -10.67 81.68
C TYR A 153 -42.94 -10.12 80.77
N SER A 154 -43.97 -10.92 80.43
CA SER A 154 -45.15 -10.46 79.69
C SER A 154 -45.92 -9.37 80.49
N ARG A 155 -46.09 -9.50 81.74
CA ARG A 155 -46.70 -8.49 82.60
C ARG A 155 -45.91 -7.18 82.62
N ILE A 156 -44.57 -7.28 82.76
CA ILE A 156 -43.71 -6.11 82.69
C ILE A 156 -43.84 -5.41 81.38
N ALA A 157 -43.80 -6.16 80.24
CA ALA A 157 -43.94 -5.60 78.92
C ALA A 157 -45.26 -4.84 78.72
N GLN A 158 -46.35 -5.31 79.28
CA GLN A 158 -47.67 -4.71 79.19
C GLN A 158 -47.88 -3.51 80.11
N GLN A 159 -47.25 -3.51 81.28
CA GLN A 159 -47.47 -2.49 82.32
C GLN A 159 -46.45 -1.37 82.31
N SER A 160 -45.29 -1.57 81.68
CA SER A 160 -44.25 -0.55 81.61
C SER A 160 -44.59 0.58 80.71
N ALA A 161 -44.55 1.81 81.19
CA ALA A 161 -44.69 3.03 80.41
C ALA A 161 -43.42 3.37 79.64
N VAL A 162 -42.30 2.68 79.92
CA VAL A 162 -41.01 2.92 79.33
C VAL A 162 -40.78 1.92 78.17
N ALA A 163 -40.83 2.40 76.96
CA ALA A 163 -40.68 1.54 75.75
C ALA A 163 -39.39 0.66 75.76
N ARG A 164 -38.31 1.13 76.39
CA ARG A 164 -37.10 0.38 76.53
C ARG A 164 -37.27 -0.84 77.51
N GLU A 165 -37.89 -0.63 78.61
CA GLU A 165 -38.13 -1.72 79.59
C GLU A 165 -39.11 -2.74 78.98
N SER A 166 -40.13 -2.29 78.30
CA SER A 166 -41.07 -3.12 77.51
C SER A 166 -40.35 -3.96 76.47
N ALA A 167 -39.46 -3.37 75.68
CA ALA A 167 -38.73 -4.10 74.65
C ALA A 167 -37.76 -5.16 75.22
N MET A 168 -37.07 -4.81 76.29
CA MET A 168 -36.20 -5.72 76.99
C MET A 168 -36.99 -6.89 77.62
N ALA A 169 -38.16 -6.62 78.18
CA ALA A 169 -39.05 -7.65 78.76
C ALA A 169 -39.59 -8.58 77.64
N LEU A 170 -40.02 -8.05 76.51
CA LEU A 170 -40.44 -8.87 75.32
C LEU A 170 -39.31 -9.79 74.83
N MET A 171 -38.10 -9.29 74.76
CA MET A 171 -36.95 -10.09 74.34
C MET A 171 -36.61 -11.20 75.37
N ALA A 172 -36.69 -10.91 76.71
CA ALA A 172 -36.54 -11.90 77.76
C ALA A 172 -37.68 -12.92 77.77
N GLN A 173 -38.91 -12.47 77.53
CA GLN A 173 -40.06 -13.35 77.38
C GLN A 173 -39.88 -14.33 76.23
N ALA A 174 -39.47 -13.86 75.06
CA ALA A 174 -39.20 -14.75 73.91
C ALA A 174 -38.13 -15.80 74.22
N ARG A 175 -37.05 -15.41 74.90
CA ARG A 175 -36.00 -16.31 75.36
C ARG A 175 -36.54 -17.38 76.30
N CYS A 176 -37.39 -16.99 77.23
CA CYS A 176 -38.04 -17.91 78.19
C CYS A 176 -39.03 -18.85 77.51
N LEU A 177 -39.83 -18.35 76.58
CA LEU A 177 -40.74 -19.17 75.80
C LEU A 177 -39.97 -20.25 74.99
N ASN A 178 -38.85 -19.89 74.41
CA ASN A 178 -38.02 -20.85 73.67
C ASN A 178 -37.46 -21.94 74.63
N LYS A 179 -36.99 -21.55 75.84
CA LYS A 179 -36.54 -22.51 76.88
C LYS A 179 -37.65 -23.42 77.34
N ASP A 180 -38.89 -22.97 77.29
CA ASP A 180 -40.10 -23.75 77.64
C ASP A 180 -40.64 -24.60 76.53
N GLY A 181 -39.96 -24.65 75.38
CA GLY A 181 -40.36 -25.40 74.19
C GLY A 181 -41.48 -24.72 73.36
N GLN A 182 -41.96 -23.54 73.71
CA GLN A 182 -42.97 -22.79 73.00
C GLN A 182 -42.38 -21.92 71.92
N GLN A 183 -41.63 -22.54 71.03
CA GLN A 183 -40.83 -21.88 69.98
C GLN A 183 -41.68 -21.01 69.02
N ARG A 184 -42.89 -21.51 68.65
CA ARG A 184 -43.78 -20.76 67.74
C ARG A 184 -44.24 -19.43 68.37
N LYS A 185 -44.61 -19.45 69.63
CA LYS A 185 -44.99 -18.22 70.38
C LYS A 185 -43.83 -17.26 70.55
N ALA A 186 -42.64 -17.75 70.70
CA ALA A 186 -41.44 -16.92 70.73
C ALA A 186 -41.22 -16.23 69.40
N ILE A 187 -41.36 -16.95 68.28
CA ILE A 187 -41.24 -16.40 66.94
C ILE A 187 -42.32 -15.33 66.70
N ASP A 188 -43.59 -15.60 66.97
CA ASP A 188 -44.69 -14.67 66.78
C ASP A 188 -44.51 -13.39 67.62
N LEU A 189 -43.95 -13.49 68.85
CA LEU A 189 -43.65 -12.34 69.68
C LEU A 189 -42.51 -11.48 69.09
N LEU A 190 -41.43 -12.13 68.62
CA LEU A 190 -40.28 -11.45 68.07
C LEU A 190 -40.59 -10.77 66.69
N THR A 191 -41.33 -11.44 65.85
CA THR A 191 -41.62 -10.96 64.49
C THR A 191 -42.85 -10.11 64.42
N GLY A 192 -43.79 -10.21 65.39
CA GLY A 192 -45.02 -9.42 65.46
C GLY A 192 -44.89 -8.23 66.43
N THR A 193 -44.96 -8.51 67.73
CA THR A 193 -45.06 -7.44 68.70
C THR A 193 -43.78 -6.59 68.79
N LEU A 194 -42.60 -7.22 68.89
CA LEU A 194 -41.36 -6.50 68.96
C LEU A 194 -40.91 -5.83 67.68
N ALA A 195 -41.35 -6.32 66.53
CA ALA A 195 -41.09 -5.70 65.25
C ALA A 195 -41.94 -4.42 65.02
N GLY A 196 -42.88 -4.11 65.89
CA GLY A 196 -43.73 -2.94 65.83
C GLY A 196 -42.98 -1.60 65.91
N SER A 197 -43.65 -0.56 65.46
CA SER A 197 -43.10 0.82 65.36
C SER A 197 -42.46 1.36 66.64
N PRO A 198 -43.02 1.14 67.84
CA PRO A 198 -42.50 1.74 69.06
C PRO A 198 -41.08 1.25 69.40
N TYR A 199 -40.64 0.07 68.92
CA TYR A 199 -39.39 -0.58 69.38
C TYR A 199 -38.24 -0.45 68.35
N ARG A 200 -38.48 0.21 67.21
CA ARG A 200 -37.49 0.27 66.12
C ARG A 200 -36.15 0.90 66.50
N SER A 201 -36.16 1.90 67.34
CA SER A 201 -34.99 2.70 67.74
C SER A 201 -34.50 2.40 69.20
N ILE A 202 -35.07 1.40 69.83
CA ILE A 202 -34.75 1.12 71.24
C ILE A 202 -33.46 0.31 71.37
N ALA A 203 -32.56 0.80 72.20
CA ALA A 203 -31.32 0.13 72.54
C ALA A 203 -31.37 -0.51 74.00
N ASP A 204 -30.60 -1.59 74.12
CA ASP A 204 -30.40 -2.28 75.38
C ASP A 204 -29.45 -1.51 76.36
N ALA A 205 -29.12 -2.09 77.48
CA ALA A 205 -28.21 -1.51 78.50
C ALA A 205 -26.78 -1.32 77.96
N GLN A 206 -26.40 -2.05 76.94
CA GLN A 206 -25.12 -1.97 76.28
C GLN A 206 -25.16 -1.07 75.04
N GLY A 207 -26.27 -0.36 74.76
CA GLY A 207 -26.41 0.51 73.58
C GLY A 207 -26.64 -0.25 72.27
N ARG A 208 -26.93 -1.54 72.31
CA ARG A 208 -27.23 -2.33 71.12
C ARG A 208 -28.72 -2.24 70.81
N LEU A 209 -29.07 -2.05 69.51
CA LEU A 209 -30.46 -2.05 69.13
C LEU A 209 -31.11 -3.43 69.35
N ILE A 210 -32.28 -3.43 70.01
CA ILE A 210 -32.95 -4.67 70.44
C ILE A 210 -33.59 -5.38 69.28
N LEU A 211 -34.26 -4.65 68.36
CA LEU A 211 -34.97 -5.24 67.27
C LEU A 211 -34.12 -6.06 66.29
N PRO A 212 -32.93 -5.64 65.84
CA PRO A 212 -32.09 -6.48 64.99
C PRO A 212 -31.65 -7.79 65.68
N ASN A 213 -31.35 -7.76 66.99
CA ASN A 213 -31.03 -8.95 67.76
C ASN A 213 -32.26 -9.88 67.85
N ALA A 214 -33.45 -9.33 68.06
CA ALA A 214 -34.70 -10.09 68.11
C ALA A 214 -35.02 -10.79 66.75
N LEU A 215 -34.85 -10.09 65.67
CA LEU A 215 -35.02 -10.66 64.31
C LEU A 215 -34.03 -11.79 64.02
N LEU A 216 -32.75 -11.63 64.40
CA LEU A 216 -31.75 -12.69 64.28
C LEU A 216 -32.14 -13.91 65.12
N PHE A 217 -32.56 -13.68 66.35
CA PHE A 217 -33.01 -14.76 67.28
C PHE A 217 -34.22 -15.51 66.70
N ALA A 218 -35.19 -14.79 66.10
CA ALA A 218 -36.30 -15.41 65.41
C ALA A 218 -35.86 -16.29 64.25
N LEU A 219 -34.91 -15.84 63.40
CA LEU A 219 -34.34 -16.61 62.32
C LEU A 219 -33.63 -17.88 62.81
N GLN A 220 -32.87 -17.78 63.89
CA GLN A 220 -32.20 -18.92 64.50
C GLN A 220 -33.19 -19.97 65.04
N LEU A 221 -34.39 -19.53 65.50
CA LEU A 221 -35.46 -20.41 65.90
C LEU A 221 -36.15 -21.11 64.74
N MET A 222 -36.38 -20.41 63.61
CA MET A 222 -37.07 -20.94 62.43
C MET A 222 -36.28 -22.05 61.71
N LYS A 223 -34.94 -21.97 61.64
CA LYS A 223 -34.00 -22.97 61.08
C LYS A 223 -34.14 -23.25 59.59
N GLU A 224 -35.25 -22.97 58.93
CA GLU A 224 -35.53 -23.30 57.54
C GLU A 224 -35.60 -22.05 56.67
N PRO A 225 -34.56 -21.75 55.90
CA PRO A 225 -34.51 -20.54 55.06
C PRO A 225 -35.60 -20.49 53.98
N ALA A 226 -36.14 -21.60 53.52
CA ALA A 226 -37.18 -21.64 52.49
C ALA A 226 -38.57 -21.18 52.96
N GLN A 227 -38.83 -21.09 54.26
CA GLN A 227 -40.13 -20.66 54.78
C GLN A 227 -40.42 -19.19 54.48
N PRO A 228 -41.66 -18.82 54.05
CA PRO A 228 -42.01 -17.42 53.74
C PRO A 228 -41.81 -16.46 54.91
N LEU A 229 -42.06 -16.92 56.13
CA LEU A 229 -41.85 -16.12 57.36
C LEU A 229 -40.35 -15.87 57.60
N PHE A 230 -39.47 -16.86 57.33
CA PHE A 230 -38.02 -16.71 57.42
C PHE A 230 -37.56 -15.64 56.43
N GLN A 231 -37.97 -15.74 55.11
CA GLN A 231 -37.59 -14.81 54.08
C GLN A 231 -38.02 -13.37 54.43
N LYS A 232 -39.27 -13.18 54.90
CA LYS A 232 -39.79 -11.88 55.31
C LYS A 232 -38.99 -11.30 56.49
N THR A 233 -38.67 -12.12 57.47
CA THR A 233 -37.92 -11.72 58.67
C THR A 233 -36.46 -11.39 58.34
N ALA A 234 -35.85 -12.21 57.46
CA ALA A 234 -34.51 -11.98 56.96
C ALA A 234 -34.42 -10.69 56.12
N ALA A 235 -35.40 -10.43 55.28
CA ALA A 235 -35.48 -9.19 54.50
C ALA A 235 -35.56 -7.96 55.42
N LEU A 236 -36.36 -8.03 56.48
CA LEU A 236 -36.46 -6.96 57.48
C LEU A 236 -35.15 -6.75 58.23
N LEU A 237 -34.45 -7.84 58.59
CA LEU A 237 -33.13 -7.73 59.24
C LEU A 237 -32.11 -7.14 58.28
N VAL A 238 -32.06 -7.55 57.02
CA VAL A 238 -31.18 -6.99 55.97
C VAL A 238 -31.46 -5.50 55.79
N GLU A 239 -32.75 -5.08 55.75
CA GLU A 239 -33.12 -3.65 55.69
C GLU A 239 -32.49 -2.90 56.89
N ARG A 240 -32.63 -3.43 58.11
CA ARG A 240 -32.07 -2.82 59.33
C ARG A 240 -30.55 -2.80 59.34
N LEU A 241 -29.91 -3.82 58.85
CA LEU A 241 -28.46 -3.89 58.73
C LEU A 241 -27.90 -2.90 57.70
N ASN A 242 -28.70 -2.54 56.69
CA ASN A 242 -28.36 -1.53 55.69
C ASN A 242 -28.83 -0.12 56.05
N ASP A 243 -29.49 0.06 57.19
CA ASP A 243 -29.93 1.35 57.71
C ASP A 243 -28.78 2.02 58.48
N TYR A 244 -28.32 3.16 58.00
CA TYR A 244 -27.27 4.00 58.59
C TYR A 244 -27.82 5.32 59.10
N GLY A 245 -29.16 5.46 59.13
CA GLY A 245 -29.87 6.61 59.68
C GLY A 245 -29.90 6.62 61.22
N ASN A 246 -30.66 7.51 61.80
CA ASN A 246 -30.76 7.66 63.26
C ASN A 246 -31.90 6.78 63.86
N PRO A 247 -31.64 5.96 64.91
CA PRO A 247 -30.36 5.79 65.60
C PRO A 247 -29.39 4.87 64.83
N VAL A 248 -28.10 5.22 64.85
CA VAL A 248 -27.05 4.45 64.17
C VAL A 248 -26.79 3.16 64.94
N MET A 249 -26.86 2.01 64.29
CA MET A 249 -26.47 0.72 64.85
C MET A 249 -24.94 0.69 65.04
N PRO A 250 -24.44 0.29 66.28
CA PRO A 250 -23.01 0.11 66.46
C PRO A 250 -22.40 -0.86 65.45
N THR A 251 -21.24 -0.50 64.84
CA THR A 251 -20.55 -1.33 63.84
C THR A 251 -20.23 -2.72 64.38
N THR A 252 -19.88 -2.85 65.67
CA THR A 252 -19.62 -4.14 66.31
C THR A 252 -20.87 -5.03 66.34
N GLN A 253 -22.04 -4.45 66.62
CA GLN A 253 -23.31 -5.17 66.60
C GLN A 253 -23.66 -5.57 65.17
N ARG A 254 -23.54 -4.64 64.21
CA ARG A 254 -23.81 -4.89 62.78
C ARG A 254 -22.96 -6.03 62.25
N ARG A 255 -21.65 -6.01 62.52
CA ARG A 255 -20.72 -7.09 62.14
C ARG A 255 -21.15 -8.45 62.71
N PHE A 256 -21.40 -8.49 64.00
CA PHE A 256 -21.88 -9.72 64.67
C PHE A 256 -23.17 -10.25 64.01
N LEU A 257 -24.15 -9.39 63.77
CA LEU A 257 -25.43 -9.79 63.18
C LEU A 257 -25.26 -10.30 61.76
N VAL A 258 -24.44 -9.66 60.94
CA VAL A 258 -24.13 -10.11 59.57
C VAL A 258 -23.42 -11.45 59.56
N GLU A 259 -22.46 -11.66 60.44
CA GLU A 259 -21.71 -12.90 60.57
C GLU A 259 -22.64 -14.07 60.97
N GLN A 260 -23.52 -13.84 61.94
CA GLN A 260 -24.53 -14.80 62.36
C GLN A 260 -25.61 -15.05 61.28
N LEU A 261 -26.00 -14.01 60.53
CA LEU A 261 -26.95 -14.17 59.46
C LEU A 261 -26.37 -14.98 58.30
N ARG A 262 -25.11 -14.72 57.90
CA ARG A 262 -24.39 -15.49 56.87
C ARG A 262 -24.27 -16.98 57.24
N SER A 263 -24.06 -17.28 58.53
CA SER A 263 -23.98 -18.67 59.01
C SER A 263 -25.32 -19.40 58.97
N SER A 264 -26.42 -18.67 59.10
CA SER A 264 -27.78 -19.21 59.13
C SER A 264 -28.50 -19.17 57.79
N TRP A 265 -28.02 -18.34 56.83
CA TRP A 265 -28.61 -18.14 55.52
C TRP A 265 -27.51 -18.08 54.42
N PRO A 266 -27.24 -19.19 53.68
CA PRO A 266 -26.20 -19.26 52.68
C PRO A 266 -26.35 -18.23 51.54
N ASP A 267 -27.59 -17.92 51.17
CA ASP A 267 -27.93 -16.95 50.10
C ASP A 267 -28.03 -15.51 50.63
N CYS A 268 -27.40 -15.21 51.76
CA CYS A 268 -27.42 -13.89 52.37
C CYS A 268 -26.83 -12.82 51.44
N PRO A 269 -27.53 -11.68 51.21
CA PRO A 269 -27.02 -10.58 50.41
C PRO A 269 -25.67 -10.03 50.91
N ARG A 270 -24.93 -9.41 49.99
CA ARG A 270 -23.73 -8.65 50.35
C ARG A 270 -24.08 -7.36 51.08
N PHE A 271 -23.20 -6.94 51.98
CA PHE A 271 -23.33 -5.69 52.76
C PHE A 271 -22.21 -4.72 52.35
N PRO A 272 -22.30 -4.05 51.19
CA PRO A 272 -21.19 -3.29 50.62
C PRO A 272 -20.76 -2.15 51.54
N VAL A 273 -21.66 -1.54 52.29
CA VAL A 273 -21.34 -0.46 53.21
C VAL A 273 -20.54 -0.96 54.42
N LEU A 274 -20.88 -2.14 54.97
CA LEU A 274 -20.10 -2.77 56.04
C LEU A 274 -18.71 -3.20 55.56
N GLU A 275 -18.63 -3.77 54.37
CA GLU A 275 -17.35 -4.14 53.73
C GLU A 275 -16.49 -2.89 53.49
N ALA A 276 -17.08 -1.76 53.14
CA ALA A 276 -16.41 -0.47 53.03
C ALA A 276 -15.89 0.06 54.37
N GLU A 277 -16.69 -0.04 55.49
CA GLU A 277 -16.24 0.32 56.82
C GLU A 277 -15.05 -0.54 57.27
N GLU A 278 -15.07 -1.84 56.97
CA GLU A 278 -13.97 -2.77 57.27
C GLU A 278 -12.71 -2.43 56.47
N THR A 279 -12.87 -2.08 55.19
CA THR A 279 -11.78 -1.63 54.33
C THR A 279 -11.15 -0.35 54.89
N ALA A 280 -11.96 0.66 55.25
CA ALA A 280 -11.47 1.89 55.87
C ALA A 280 -10.72 1.64 57.21
N SER A 281 -11.29 0.80 58.06
CA SER A 281 -10.65 0.44 59.33
C SER A 281 -9.33 -0.31 59.16
N SER A 282 -9.23 -1.13 58.15
CA SER A 282 -8.00 -1.86 57.79
C SER A 282 -6.95 -0.92 57.23
N PHE A 283 -7.37 0.00 56.35
CA PHE A 283 -6.52 1.03 55.78
C PHE A 283 -5.89 1.92 56.87
N GLU A 284 -6.70 2.44 57.79
CA GLU A 284 -6.24 3.29 58.88
C GLU A 284 -5.16 2.62 59.76
N LYS A 285 -5.28 1.31 59.97
CA LYS A 285 -4.30 0.54 60.74
C LYS A 285 -2.99 0.27 60.02
N THR A 286 -3.05 0.20 58.69
CA THR A 286 -1.93 -0.30 57.85
C THR A 286 -1.16 0.80 57.13
N THR A 287 -1.78 1.97 56.91
CA THR A 287 -1.19 3.03 56.10
C THR A 287 -0.70 4.19 56.96
N PRO A 288 0.59 4.52 56.94
CA PRO A 288 1.10 5.69 57.65
C PRO A 288 0.67 6.99 56.96
N HIS A 289 0.32 8.01 57.71
CA HIS A 289 0.13 9.38 57.24
C HIS A 289 1.47 10.15 57.19
N PRO A 290 1.65 11.13 56.29
CA PRO A 290 0.66 11.76 55.38
C PRO A 290 0.67 11.18 53.94
N LEU A 291 -0.51 11.19 53.33
CA LEU A 291 -0.68 10.97 51.91
C LEU A 291 -0.46 12.28 51.13
N ALA A 292 -0.07 12.20 49.89
CA ALA A 292 0.02 13.39 49.01
C ALA A 292 -1.39 13.83 48.63
N ALA A 293 -1.76 15.06 48.99
CA ALA A 293 -3.08 15.61 48.67
C ALA A 293 -3.30 15.80 47.16
N GLY A 294 -4.51 15.57 46.71
CA GLY A 294 -4.92 15.79 45.31
C GLY A 294 -4.48 14.71 44.32
N ARG A 295 -3.86 13.62 44.80
CA ARG A 295 -3.32 12.55 43.95
C ARG A 295 -3.83 11.18 44.39
N VAL A 296 -4.07 10.33 43.38
CA VAL A 296 -4.38 8.91 43.58
C VAL A 296 -3.07 8.16 43.73
N GLN A 297 -2.88 7.46 44.86
CA GLN A 297 -1.64 6.77 45.16
C GLN A 297 -1.91 5.36 45.71
N PRO A 298 -0.99 4.42 45.48
CA PRO A 298 -1.16 3.06 45.97
C PRO A 298 -1.09 3.03 47.50
N THR A 299 -1.84 2.10 48.08
CA THR A 299 -1.79 1.83 49.49
C THR A 299 -0.93 0.60 49.80
N ARG A 300 -0.70 0.28 51.08
CA ARG A 300 -0.08 -1.00 51.45
C ARG A 300 -1.01 -2.21 51.30
N MET A 301 -2.31 -1.95 51.08
CA MET A 301 -3.26 -3.01 50.78
C MET A 301 -3.24 -3.29 49.28
N PRO A 302 -3.18 -4.55 48.86
CA PRO A 302 -3.18 -4.90 47.45
C PRO A 302 -4.44 -4.37 46.75
N ASP A 303 -4.29 -3.90 45.53
CA ASP A 303 -5.37 -3.43 44.67
C ASP A 303 -6.21 -2.26 45.20
N LEU A 304 -5.76 -1.59 46.28
CA LEU A 304 -6.43 -0.44 46.90
C LEU A 304 -5.62 0.84 46.70
N TRP A 305 -6.30 1.87 46.21
CA TRP A 305 -5.76 3.20 45.92
C TRP A 305 -6.44 4.24 46.82
N ALA A 306 -5.69 5.22 47.28
CA ALA A 306 -6.18 6.29 48.14
C ALA A 306 -6.05 7.65 47.44
N TYR A 307 -7.09 8.47 47.57
CA TYR A 307 -7.11 9.88 47.19
C TYR A 307 -7.44 10.72 48.42
N GLN A 308 -6.55 11.64 48.79
CA GLN A 308 -6.79 12.60 49.84
C GLN A 308 -7.20 13.95 49.26
N THR A 309 -8.27 14.55 49.78
CA THR A 309 -8.67 15.90 49.40
C THR A 309 -7.60 16.93 49.77
N PRO A 310 -7.52 18.07 49.04
CA PRO A 310 -6.49 19.09 49.28
C PRO A 310 -6.52 19.68 50.71
N ASP A 311 -7.69 19.76 51.32
CA ASP A 311 -7.91 20.24 52.68
C ASP A 311 -7.59 19.17 53.78
N GLY A 312 -7.33 17.94 53.32
CA GLY A 312 -7.03 16.81 54.22
C GLY A 312 -8.21 16.30 55.04
N SER A 313 -9.42 16.76 54.74
CA SER A 313 -10.64 16.40 55.51
C SER A 313 -11.18 15.02 55.16
N LEU A 314 -10.78 14.48 54.01
CA LEU A 314 -11.34 13.24 53.48
C LEU A 314 -10.29 12.42 52.75
N ILE A 315 -10.35 11.09 52.96
CA ILE A 315 -9.60 10.11 52.16
C ILE A 315 -10.60 9.17 51.52
N ALA A 316 -10.70 9.21 50.17
CA ALA A 316 -11.50 8.28 49.41
C ALA A 316 -10.62 7.09 48.96
N LEU A 317 -11.16 5.89 49.10
CA LEU A 317 -10.51 4.65 48.72
C LEU A 317 -11.19 4.04 47.50
N PHE A 318 -10.39 3.58 46.56
CA PHE A 318 -10.84 3.00 45.31
C PHE A 318 -10.13 1.67 45.08
N ARG A 319 -10.86 0.66 44.64
CA ARG A 319 -10.26 -0.57 44.14
C ARG A 319 -9.73 -0.32 42.73
N GLN A 320 -8.65 -0.99 42.38
CA GLN A 320 -8.03 -0.86 41.06
C GLN A 320 -9.02 -1.12 39.91
N ASP A 321 -9.83 -2.18 40.04
CA ASP A 321 -10.84 -2.53 39.04
C ASP A 321 -11.89 -1.43 38.89
N HIS A 322 -12.30 -0.78 39.96
CA HIS A 322 -13.24 0.35 39.93
C HIS A 322 -12.64 1.55 39.20
N LEU A 323 -11.38 1.90 39.46
CA LEU A 323 -10.67 2.97 38.74
C LEU A 323 -10.55 2.63 37.26
N LEU A 324 -10.10 1.41 36.92
CA LEU A 324 -9.98 0.97 35.54
C LEU A 324 -11.32 0.97 34.80
N GLN A 325 -12.39 0.52 35.46
CA GLN A 325 -13.73 0.54 34.88
C GLN A 325 -14.21 1.97 34.61
N SER A 326 -14.04 2.88 35.56
CA SER A 326 -14.42 4.28 35.41
C SER A 326 -13.66 4.99 34.31
N MET A 327 -12.34 4.72 34.21
CA MET A 327 -11.49 5.24 33.12
C MET A 327 -11.88 4.68 31.76
N ASN A 328 -12.15 3.39 31.67
CA ASN A 328 -12.59 2.74 30.43
C ASN A 328 -13.95 3.27 29.97
N VAL A 329 -14.88 3.53 30.89
CA VAL A 329 -16.17 4.16 30.55
C VAL A 329 -15.95 5.58 30.00
N ALA A 330 -15.07 6.37 30.63
CA ALA A 330 -14.76 7.72 30.14
C ALA A 330 -14.13 7.72 28.75
N ILE A 331 -13.35 6.72 28.41
CA ILE A 331 -12.73 6.54 27.09
C ILE A 331 -13.75 6.01 26.06
N ALA A 332 -14.64 5.12 26.46
CA ALA A 332 -15.65 4.52 25.57
C ALA A 332 -16.60 5.55 24.95
N GLU A 333 -16.77 6.73 25.58
CA GLU A 333 -17.49 7.86 25.00
C GLU A 333 -16.76 8.53 23.81
N LEU A 334 -15.47 8.28 23.63
CA LEU A 334 -14.75 8.65 22.41
C LEU A 334 -15.19 7.70 21.30
N GLN A 335 -15.76 8.26 20.20
CA GLN A 335 -16.08 7.42 19.05
C GLN A 335 -14.83 6.66 18.61
N PRO A 336 -14.85 5.31 18.61
CA PRO A 336 -13.67 4.54 18.26
C PRO A 336 -13.32 4.78 16.80
N VAL A 337 -12.18 5.37 16.56
CA VAL A 337 -11.60 5.40 15.22
C VAL A 337 -11.27 3.95 14.87
N ARG A 338 -11.75 3.47 13.71
CA ARG A 338 -11.51 2.09 13.28
C ARG A 338 -10.02 1.74 13.35
N GLY A 339 -9.71 0.65 14.03
CA GLY A 339 -8.34 0.14 14.15
C GLY A 339 -7.53 0.74 15.31
N ILE A 340 -8.16 1.46 16.26
CA ILE A 340 -7.50 1.98 17.46
C ILE A 340 -8.18 1.40 18.69
N ARG A 341 -7.38 0.90 19.62
CA ARG A 341 -7.82 0.47 20.95
C ARG A 341 -7.03 1.22 22.02
N TYR A 342 -7.74 1.83 22.96
CA TYR A 342 -7.15 2.41 24.15
C TYR A 342 -7.08 1.38 25.27
N SER A 343 -6.01 1.44 26.05
CA SER A 343 -5.83 0.60 27.24
C SER A 343 -5.19 1.44 28.35
N VAL A 344 -5.72 1.33 29.56
CA VAL A 344 -5.19 2.02 30.74
C VAL A 344 -4.37 1.05 31.58
N PHE A 345 -3.21 1.49 32.01
CA PHE A 345 -2.28 0.69 32.81
C PHE A 345 -1.95 1.39 34.12
N PRO A 346 -2.06 0.67 35.26
CA PRO A 346 -1.56 1.14 36.53
C PRO A 346 -0.01 1.15 36.54
N PRO A 347 0.61 1.82 37.52
CA PRO A 347 2.07 1.81 37.68
C PRO A 347 2.64 0.40 37.80
N GLY A 348 3.78 0.16 37.14
CA GLY A 348 4.46 -1.14 37.16
C GLY A 348 4.08 -2.09 36.00
N PHE A 349 3.09 -1.76 35.21
CA PHE A 349 2.76 -2.50 34.01
C PHE A 349 3.36 -1.79 32.79
N SER A 350 4.07 -2.53 31.93
CA SER A 350 4.53 -2.06 30.62
C SER A 350 3.84 -2.84 29.51
N SER A 351 3.37 -2.15 28.50
CA SER A 351 2.77 -2.75 27.32
C SER A 351 3.62 -2.40 26.10
N ALA A 352 3.73 -3.31 25.16
CA ALA A 352 4.29 -3.05 23.84
C ALA A 352 3.29 -2.24 22.97
N ALA A 353 2.83 -1.10 23.50
CA ALA A 353 1.87 -0.23 22.85
C ALA A 353 2.55 0.63 21.78
N PHE A 354 1.76 1.07 20.79
CA PHE A 354 2.26 1.95 19.75
C PHE A 354 2.64 3.35 20.30
N LEU A 355 1.80 3.90 21.16
CA LEU A 355 2.04 5.18 21.87
C LEU A 355 1.51 5.09 23.29
N THR A 356 2.16 5.79 24.21
CA THR A 356 1.74 5.90 25.60
C THR A 356 1.88 7.33 26.08
N THR A 357 0.97 7.78 26.93
CA THR A 357 1.09 9.06 27.65
C THR A 357 0.61 8.93 29.09
N GLY A 358 1.06 9.84 29.97
CA GLY A 358 0.56 9.90 31.33
C GLY A 358 -0.87 10.41 31.39
N ILE A 359 -1.67 9.92 32.36
CA ILE A 359 -3.07 10.36 32.50
C ILE A 359 -3.14 11.78 33.09
N GLY A 360 -2.15 12.19 33.88
CA GLY A 360 -2.06 13.52 34.45
C GLY A 360 -1.73 13.54 35.94
N GLU A 361 -1.74 14.73 36.57
CA GLU A 361 -1.25 14.93 37.95
C GLU A 361 -2.04 14.18 39.02
N ALA A 362 -3.34 13.97 38.79
CA ALA A 362 -4.17 13.21 39.73
C ALA A 362 -3.80 11.72 39.78
N PHE A 363 -3.24 11.20 38.68
CA PHE A 363 -2.87 9.79 38.52
C PHE A 363 -1.38 9.65 38.21
N PRO A 364 -0.48 9.96 39.14
CA PRO A 364 0.95 9.88 38.89
C PRO A 364 1.33 8.43 38.54
N SER A 365 2.12 8.29 37.47
CA SER A 365 2.61 7.00 36.93
C SER A 365 1.55 6.07 36.30
N TRP A 366 0.28 6.46 36.25
CA TRP A 366 -0.70 5.78 35.41
C TRP A 366 -0.54 6.21 33.96
N GLN A 367 -0.67 5.25 33.05
CA GLN A 367 -0.49 5.48 31.61
C GLN A 367 -1.71 5.06 30.84
N ILE A 368 -2.02 5.83 29.82
CA ILE A 368 -2.93 5.42 28.76
C ILE A 368 -2.12 5.08 27.53
N ALA A 369 -2.44 3.95 26.90
CA ALA A 369 -1.78 3.45 25.72
C ALA A 369 -2.76 3.39 24.55
N LEU A 370 -2.24 3.66 23.37
CA LEU A 370 -2.91 3.49 22.10
C LEU A 370 -2.32 2.29 21.39
N ASN A 371 -3.14 1.28 21.13
CA ASN A 371 -2.81 0.08 20.37
C ASN A 371 -3.49 0.14 19.01
N LEU A 372 -2.75 -0.27 17.96
CA LEU A 372 -3.28 -0.37 16.60
C LEU A 372 -3.80 -1.79 16.37
N GLU A 373 -5.07 -1.92 15.95
CA GLU A 373 -5.67 -3.20 15.58
C GLU A 373 -5.63 -3.38 14.05
N GLY A 374 -5.09 -4.51 13.59
CA GLY A 374 -4.99 -4.84 12.17
C GLY A 374 -3.72 -4.33 11.50
N THR A 375 -3.78 -4.15 10.17
CA THR A 375 -2.64 -3.61 9.41
C THR A 375 -2.40 -2.15 9.77
N PRO A 376 -1.14 -1.78 10.11
CA PRO A 376 -0.83 -0.40 10.47
C PRO A 376 -1.30 0.59 9.39
N PRO A 377 -2.07 1.63 9.74
CA PRO A 377 -2.66 2.56 8.77
C PRO A 377 -1.60 3.30 7.92
N PHE A 378 -0.38 3.42 8.40
CA PHE A 378 0.74 3.97 7.62
C PHE A 378 1.16 3.07 6.45
N GLN A 379 0.96 1.73 6.51
CA GLN A 379 1.26 0.83 5.40
C GLN A 379 0.23 0.96 4.26
N SER A 380 -1.02 1.20 4.58
CA SER A 380 -2.07 1.39 3.56
C SER A 380 -2.01 2.79 2.93
N ALA A 381 -1.77 3.83 3.71
CA ALA A 381 -1.65 5.21 3.22
C ALA A 381 -0.41 5.43 2.35
N SER A 382 0.72 4.78 2.67
CA SER A 382 1.94 4.88 1.89
C SER A 382 1.89 4.07 0.58
N LYS A 383 1.20 2.91 0.56
CA LYS A 383 1.13 2.03 -0.61
C LYS A 383 0.64 2.73 -1.88
N GLN A 384 -0.39 3.54 -1.78
CA GLN A 384 -0.98 4.22 -2.94
C GLN A 384 -0.04 5.28 -3.52
N ARG A 385 0.65 6.04 -2.68
CA ARG A 385 1.64 7.04 -3.11
C ARG A 385 2.93 6.41 -3.60
N ILE A 386 3.41 5.37 -2.93
CA ILE A 386 4.56 4.58 -3.36
C ILE A 386 4.30 3.99 -4.76
N ALA A 387 3.10 3.45 -5.02
CA ALA A 387 2.72 2.96 -6.34
C ALA A 387 2.83 4.06 -7.41
N THR A 388 2.42 5.31 -7.10
CA THR A 388 2.56 6.44 -8.03
C THR A 388 4.03 6.73 -8.36
N TYR A 389 4.91 6.77 -7.36
CA TYR A 389 6.35 6.95 -7.59
C TYR A 389 6.96 5.81 -8.41
N VAL A 390 6.60 4.57 -8.13
CA VAL A 390 7.06 3.41 -8.89
C VAL A 390 6.62 3.49 -10.35
N TRP A 391 5.34 3.79 -10.62
CA TRP A 391 4.84 3.92 -11.98
C TRP A 391 5.45 5.10 -12.74
N THR A 392 5.63 6.26 -12.09
CA THR A 392 6.31 7.42 -12.72
C THR A 392 7.77 7.10 -13.05
N GLY A 393 8.46 6.38 -12.18
CA GLY A 393 9.83 5.94 -12.45
C GLY A 393 9.93 4.93 -13.58
N ILE A 394 9.03 3.95 -13.65
CA ILE A 394 8.96 2.99 -14.76
C ILE A 394 8.70 3.73 -16.08
N LEU A 395 7.75 4.66 -16.11
CA LEU A 395 7.45 5.44 -17.31
C LEU A 395 8.64 6.30 -17.74
N MET A 396 9.33 6.93 -16.80
CA MET A 396 10.49 7.77 -17.09
C MET A 396 11.67 6.97 -17.62
N THR A 397 11.95 5.81 -17.00
CA THR A 397 13.01 4.90 -17.49
C THR A 397 12.66 4.29 -18.85
N ALA A 398 11.40 3.93 -19.09
CA ALA A 398 10.92 3.48 -20.39
C ALA A 398 11.05 4.57 -21.45
N GLY A 399 10.71 5.83 -21.13
CA GLY A 399 10.88 6.99 -22.00
C GLY A 399 12.34 7.22 -22.39
N ILE A 400 13.27 7.14 -21.44
CA ILE A 400 14.71 7.25 -21.69
C ILE A 400 15.19 6.11 -22.60
N ALA A 401 14.73 4.88 -22.36
CA ALA A 401 15.09 3.72 -23.17
C ALA A 401 14.57 3.84 -24.62
N ILE A 402 13.35 4.32 -24.82
CA ILE A 402 12.77 4.58 -26.14
C ILE A 402 13.57 5.65 -26.87
N LEU A 403 13.88 6.77 -26.20
CA LEU A 403 14.69 7.85 -26.78
C LEU A 403 16.07 7.33 -27.21
N PHE A 404 16.69 6.50 -26.38
CA PHE A 404 17.96 5.86 -26.70
C PHE A 404 17.87 4.99 -27.97
N LEU A 405 16.83 4.15 -28.08
CA LEU A 405 16.62 3.30 -29.26
C LEU A 405 16.43 4.14 -30.53
N PHE A 406 15.68 5.23 -30.44
CA PHE A 406 15.51 6.17 -31.53
C PHE A 406 16.83 6.82 -31.97
N MET A 407 17.62 7.30 -30.98
CA MET A 407 18.91 7.93 -31.23
C MET A 407 19.92 6.93 -31.82
N ALA A 408 19.99 5.72 -31.30
CA ALA A 408 20.83 4.67 -31.82
C ALA A 408 20.46 4.29 -33.25
N GLY A 409 19.16 4.13 -33.53
CA GLY A 409 18.64 3.89 -34.87
C GLY A 409 18.99 5.01 -35.87
N TYR A 410 18.84 6.26 -35.45
CA TYR A 410 19.21 7.44 -36.24
C TYR A 410 20.70 7.46 -36.57
N LEU A 411 21.57 7.26 -35.58
CA LEU A 411 23.04 7.24 -35.76
C LEU A 411 23.46 6.09 -36.69
N LEU A 412 22.93 4.89 -36.52
CA LEU A 412 23.23 3.76 -37.38
C LEU A 412 22.82 4.04 -38.85
N ARG A 413 21.68 4.70 -39.03
CA ARG A 413 21.22 5.12 -40.36
C ARG A 413 22.16 6.14 -41.00
N GLN A 414 22.63 7.14 -40.24
CA GLN A 414 23.58 8.15 -40.69
C GLN A 414 24.94 7.52 -41.12
N VAL A 415 25.47 6.62 -40.30
CA VAL A 415 26.72 5.91 -40.59
C VAL A 415 26.57 5.10 -41.88
N ARG A 416 25.45 4.42 -42.07
CA ARG A 416 25.19 3.63 -43.30
C ARG A 416 25.13 4.50 -44.54
N LEU A 417 24.45 5.63 -44.45
CA LEU A 417 24.36 6.60 -45.56
C LEU A 417 25.73 7.18 -45.94
N THR A 418 26.53 7.53 -44.90
CA THR A 418 27.88 8.06 -45.12
C THR A 418 28.81 7.01 -45.79
N ARG A 419 28.71 5.74 -45.39
CA ARG A 419 29.49 4.65 -46.01
C ARG A 419 29.10 4.49 -47.47
N LEU A 420 27.81 4.40 -47.78
CA LEU A 420 27.34 4.28 -49.15
C LEU A 420 27.80 5.46 -50.05
N LYS A 421 27.82 6.68 -49.50
CA LYS A 421 28.32 7.86 -50.22
C LYS A 421 29.83 7.77 -50.46
N ASN A 422 30.61 7.31 -49.49
CA ASN A 422 32.07 7.15 -49.65
C ASN A 422 32.41 6.04 -50.66
N ASP A 423 31.71 4.90 -50.61
CA ASP A 423 31.90 3.79 -51.56
C ASP A 423 31.55 4.24 -52.98
N LEU A 424 30.50 5.04 -53.19
CA LEU A 424 30.13 5.67 -54.44
C LEU A 424 31.30 6.49 -55.02
N ILE A 425 31.82 7.44 -54.20
CA ILE A 425 32.89 8.35 -54.64
C ILE A 425 34.15 7.54 -55.03
N ALA A 426 34.48 6.53 -54.24
CA ALA A 426 35.66 5.67 -54.49
C ALA A 426 35.52 4.89 -55.83
N THR A 427 34.35 4.24 -56.03
CA THR A 427 34.07 3.45 -57.25
C THR A 427 34.07 4.33 -58.53
N VAL A 428 33.33 5.45 -58.50
CA VAL A 428 33.31 6.37 -59.65
C VAL A 428 34.68 6.93 -59.96
N SER A 429 35.45 7.32 -58.92
CA SER A 429 36.83 7.82 -59.12
C SER A 429 37.73 6.79 -59.77
N HIS A 430 37.62 5.51 -59.37
CA HIS A 430 38.40 4.42 -59.93
C HIS A 430 38.03 4.16 -61.42
N GLU A 431 36.72 4.10 -61.74
CA GLU A 431 36.22 3.83 -63.09
C GLU A 431 36.50 4.99 -64.08
N LEU A 432 36.60 6.22 -63.60
CA LEU A 432 37.00 7.39 -64.43
C LEU A 432 38.52 7.44 -64.60
N LYS A 433 39.34 7.04 -63.63
CA LYS A 433 40.80 7.11 -63.71
C LYS A 433 41.39 6.15 -64.75
N THR A 434 40.79 4.97 -64.89
CA THR A 434 41.28 3.92 -65.81
C THR A 434 41.30 4.34 -67.28
N PRO A 435 40.14 4.78 -67.90
CA PRO A 435 40.13 5.22 -69.30
C PRO A 435 40.99 6.47 -69.54
N LEU A 436 41.02 7.38 -68.53
CA LEU A 436 41.86 8.57 -68.59
C LEU A 436 43.34 8.22 -68.67
N ALA A 437 43.80 7.26 -67.82
CA ALA A 437 45.17 6.79 -67.85
C ALA A 437 45.54 6.07 -69.18
N SER A 438 44.62 5.26 -69.71
CA SER A 438 44.78 4.60 -70.97
C SER A 438 44.91 5.61 -72.15
N MET A 439 43.99 6.58 -72.21
CA MET A 439 44.06 7.65 -73.20
C MET A 439 45.35 8.46 -73.11
N ARG A 440 45.77 8.80 -71.91
CA ARG A 440 47.03 9.53 -71.71
C ARG A 440 48.23 8.74 -72.19
N LEU A 441 48.28 7.44 -71.86
CA LEU A 441 49.37 6.56 -72.35
C LEU A 441 49.45 6.53 -73.86
N LEU A 442 48.30 6.37 -74.52
CA LEU A 442 48.22 6.35 -76.03
C LEU A 442 48.67 7.68 -76.63
N VAL A 443 48.22 8.81 -76.02
CA VAL A 443 48.62 10.17 -76.48
C VAL A 443 50.11 10.39 -76.20
N ASP A 444 50.66 9.96 -75.06
CA ASP A 444 52.08 10.08 -74.72
C ASP A 444 52.92 9.22 -75.71
N THR A 445 52.46 8.01 -76.10
CA THR A 445 53.09 7.14 -77.08
C THR A 445 53.14 7.79 -78.47
N LEU A 446 52.03 8.38 -78.88
CA LEU A 446 51.97 9.14 -80.20
C LEU A 446 52.91 10.36 -80.13
N ARG A 447 52.97 11.12 -79.07
CA ARG A 447 53.80 12.32 -78.88
C ARG A 447 55.29 12.04 -78.82
N ASN A 448 55.70 10.88 -78.30
CA ASN A 448 57.12 10.50 -78.20
C ASN A 448 57.69 9.90 -79.46
N GLY A 449 56.99 9.99 -80.62
CA GLY A 449 57.53 9.64 -81.92
C GLY A 449 57.59 8.14 -82.24
N HIS A 450 56.87 7.28 -81.53
CA HIS A 450 56.80 5.84 -81.84
C HIS A 450 55.72 5.54 -82.89
N TYR A 451 55.78 6.24 -84.09
CA TYR A 451 54.79 6.11 -85.13
C TYR A 451 55.46 5.99 -86.55
N GLN A 452 56.24 4.96 -86.73
CA GLN A 452 56.81 4.69 -88.08
C GLN A 452 55.81 4.05 -89.04
N ASP A 453 54.64 3.66 -88.59
CA ASP A 453 53.58 3.04 -89.36
C ASP A 453 52.27 3.87 -89.24
N ALA A 454 51.74 4.39 -90.38
CA ALA A 454 50.50 5.17 -90.46
C ALA A 454 49.28 4.35 -89.98
N GLN A 455 49.36 3.01 -90.09
CA GLN A 455 48.27 2.12 -89.69
C GLN A 455 48.19 2.01 -88.19
N LEU A 456 49.35 1.96 -87.48
CA LEU A 456 49.45 1.94 -86.04
C LEU A 456 48.95 3.26 -85.41
N VAL A 457 49.22 4.42 -86.02
CA VAL A 457 48.70 5.73 -85.64
C VAL A 457 47.19 5.72 -85.71
N GLN A 458 46.63 5.18 -86.74
CA GLN A 458 45.17 5.09 -86.88
C GLN A 458 44.53 4.18 -85.87
N GLU A 459 45.16 3.07 -85.48
CA GLU A 459 44.73 2.19 -84.41
C GLU A 459 44.75 2.89 -83.03
N TYR A 460 45.79 3.65 -82.69
CA TYR A 460 45.85 4.42 -81.50
C TYR A 460 44.80 5.53 -81.44
N LEU A 461 44.54 6.27 -82.49
CA LEU A 461 43.51 7.26 -82.56
C LEU A 461 42.11 6.63 -82.44
N GLN A 462 41.88 5.47 -83.03
CA GLN A 462 40.63 4.71 -82.79
C GLN A 462 40.46 4.25 -81.39
N MET A 463 41.54 3.78 -80.71
CA MET A 463 41.51 3.43 -79.29
C MET A 463 41.20 4.64 -78.43
N ILE A 464 41.83 5.79 -78.67
CA ILE A 464 41.56 7.05 -77.93
C ILE A 464 40.08 7.46 -78.15
N ALA A 465 39.56 7.42 -79.39
CA ALA A 465 38.17 7.73 -79.63
C ALA A 465 37.21 6.78 -78.92
N LYS A 466 37.53 5.50 -78.86
CA LYS A 466 36.78 4.47 -78.15
C LYS A 466 36.76 4.71 -76.63
N GLU A 467 37.94 5.01 -76.02
CA GLU A 467 38.01 5.31 -74.55
C GLU A 467 37.35 6.65 -74.24
N ASN A 468 37.41 7.67 -75.09
CA ASN A 468 36.68 8.93 -74.90
C ASN A 468 35.18 8.72 -74.92
N ALA A 469 34.64 7.97 -75.91
CA ALA A 469 33.23 7.60 -75.95
C ALA A 469 32.76 6.82 -74.74
N ARG A 470 33.63 5.92 -74.22
CA ARG A 470 33.40 5.18 -72.95
C ARG A 470 33.35 6.11 -71.75
N LEU A 471 34.27 7.07 -71.64
CA LEU A 471 34.31 8.06 -70.56
C LEU A 471 33.08 8.94 -70.56
N SER A 472 32.67 9.44 -71.70
CA SER A 472 31.46 10.27 -71.90
C SER A 472 30.21 9.52 -71.41
N ARG A 473 30.09 8.24 -71.77
CA ARG A 473 28.97 7.40 -71.29
C ARG A 473 28.97 7.22 -69.74
N LEU A 474 30.13 6.95 -69.17
CA LEU A 474 30.25 6.83 -67.68
C LEU A 474 29.86 8.12 -67.00
N ILE A 475 30.23 9.29 -67.55
CA ILE A 475 29.82 10.60 -66.98
C ILE A 475 28.30 10.78 -67.10
N GLU A 476 27.68 10.44 -68.23
CA GLU A 476 26.22 10.54 -68.36
C GLU A 476 25.44 9.60 -67.41
N GLU A 477 25.92 8.35 -67.28
CA GLU A 477 25.36 7.41 -66.33
C GLU A 477 25.44 7.96 -64.90
N PHE A 478 26.58 8.55 -64.52
CA PHE A 478 26.77 9.15 -63.20
C PHE A 478 25.91 10.39 -62.97
N LEU A 479 25.81 11.29 -63.96
CA LEU A 479 24.93 12.46 -63.89
C LEU A 479 23.46 12.07 -63.81
N THR A 480 23.04 11.07 -64.56
CA THR A 480 21.68 10.51 -64.50
C THR A 480 21.42 9.93 -63.09
N PHE A 481 22.35 9.13 -62.57
CA PHE A 481 22.28 8.60 -61.22
C PHE A 481 22.23 9.71 -60.16
N SER A 482 23.06 10.75 -60.26
CA SER A 482 23.06 11.88 -59.32
C SER A 482 21.74 12.67 -59.30
N ARG A 483 21.11 12.84 -60.49
CA ARG A 483 19.79 13.46 -60.61
C ARG A 483 18.70 12.60 -59.98
N MET A 484 18.77 11.28 -60.19
CA MET A 484 17.86 10.31 -59.58
C MET A 484 17.92 10.35 -58.04
N GLU A 485 19.13 10.36 -57.45
CA GLU A 485 19.33 10.36 -56.02
C GLU A 485 18.75 11.61 -55.32
N ARG A 486 18.82 12.75 -55.99
CA ARG A 486 18.25 14.01 -55.52
C ARG A 486 16.74 14.10 -55.65
N ARG A 487 16.04 13.05 -56.15
CA ARG A 487 14.59 13.05 -56.44
C ARG A 487 14.15 14.26 -57.30
N LYS A 488 15.03 14.83 -58.10
CA LYS A 488 14.76 16.03 -58.90
C LYS A 488 14.43 15.69 -60.35
N THR A 489 14.43 14.41 -60.78
CA THR A 489 14.10 14.00 -62.12
C THR A 489 12.59 14.11 -62.30
N LYS A 490 12.15 15.12 -63.02
CA LYS A 490 10.78 15.22 -63.53
C LYS A 490 10.77 14.56 -64.90
N PHE A 491 9.95 13.55 -65.08
CA PHE A 491 9.73 12.88 -66.32
C PHE A 491 8.64 13.61 -67.10
N ASP A 492 8.90 13.91 -68.40
CA ASP A 492 7.92 14.52 -69.32
C ASP A 492 7.07 13.41 -69.95
N ARG A 493 5.95 13.14 -69.29
CA ARG A 493 5.07 12.02 -69.62
C ARG A 493 4.11 12.40 -70.74
N SER A 494 4.17 11.67 -71.86
CA SER A 494 3.25 11.75 -72.96
C SER A 494 2.72 10.37 -73.36
N VAL A 495 1.67 10.31 -74.15
CA VAL A 495 1.17 9.06 -74.74
C VAL A 495 2.08 8.68 -75.87
N LEU A 496 2.73 7.56 -75.80
CA LEU A 496 3.76 7.08 -76.69
C LEU A 496 3.30 5.81 -77.41
N ALA A 497 3.47 5.76 -78.67
CA ALA A 497 3.30 4.54 -79.45
C ALA A 497 4.43 3.57 -79.14
N THR A 498 4.11 2.37 -78.66
CA THR A 498 5.06 1.38 -78.15
C THR A 498 6.11 0.98 -79.23
N HIS A 499 5.72 0.85 -80.48
CA HIS A 499 6.63 0.49 -81.60
C HIS A 499 7.64 1.60 -81.93
N GLU A 500 7.33 2.90 -81.68
CA GLU A 500 8.28 3.99 -81.82
C GLU A 500 9.42 3.96 -80.79
N ILE A 501 9.11 3.59 -79.56
CA ILE A 501 10.11 3.41 -78.48
C ILE A 501 11.09 2.31 -78.91
N VAL A 502 10.55 1.16 -79.37
CA VAL A 502 11.39 0.03 -79.81
C VAL A 502 12.22 0.41 -81.00
N LYS A 503 11.63 1.05 -81.99
CA LYS A 503 12.33 1.52 -83.17
C LYS A 503 13.50 2.45 -82.82
N SER A 504 13.24 3.48 -82.04
CA SER A 504 14.28 4.43 -81.62
C SER A 504 15.38 3.76 -80.77
N ALA A 505 15.03 2.79 -79.90
CA ALA A 505 16.01 2.04 -79.18
C ALA A 505 16.90 1.17 -80.04
N LEU A 506 16.31 0.52 -81.08
CA LEU A 506 17.07 -0.27 -82.04
C LEU A 506 17.98 0.60 -82.95
N GLU A 507 17.50 1.77 -83.34
CA GLU A 507 18.33 2.76 -84.10
C GLU A 507 19.53 3.20 -83.23
N ALA A 508 19.37 3.43 -81.95
CA ALA A 508 20.45 3.84 -81.01
C ALA A 508 21.53 2.78 -80.83
N VAL A 509 21.22 1.49 -80.98
CA VAL A 509 22.18 0.38 -80.86
C VAL A 509 22.52 -0.27 -82.18
N GLY A 510 22.03 0.28 -83.31
CA GLY A 510 22.06 -0.30 -84.68
C GLY A 510 23.45 -0.74 -85.13
N ASP A 511 24.46 0.14 -85.04
CA ASP A 511 25.84 -0.17 -85.43
C ASP A 511 26.42 -1.39 -84.67
N ARG A 512 25.99 -1.59 -83.42
CA ARG A 512 26.46 -2.71 -82.58
C ARG A 512 25.72 -4.01 -82.86
N LEU A 513 24.47 -3.93 -83.31
CA LEU A 513 23.68 -5.08 -83.69
C LEU A 513 24.05 -5.59 -85.13
N GLN A 514 24.62 -4.72 -85.95
CA GLN A 514 25.12 -5.08 -87.32
C GLN A 514 26.53 -5.66 -87.29
N ALA A 515 27.15 -5.76 -86.13
CA ALA A 515 28.47 -6.34 -85.97
C ALA A 515 28.50 -7.83 -86.41
N PRO A 516 29.59 -8.36 -86.99
CA PRO A 516 29.69 -9.76 -87.43
C PRO A 516 29.43 -10.69 -86.17
N GLY A 517 28.55 -11.68 -86.42
CA GLY A 517 28.19 -12.66 -85.36
C GLY A 517 27.04 -12.25 -84.40
N CYS A 518 26.39 -11.13 -84.67
CA CYS A 518 25.23 -10.72 -83.90
C CYS A 518 23.92 -10.97 -84.68
N ARG A 519 23.01 -11.75 -84.15
CA ARG A 519 21.68 -12.01 -84.69
C ARG A 519 20.61 -11.46 -83.73
N LEU A 520 19.83 -10.52 -84.25
CA LEU A 520 18.66 -9.99 -83.54
C LEU A 520 17.40 -10.66 -84.11
N ASP A 521 16.62 -11.23 -83.19
CA ASP A 521 15.28 -11.74 -83.50
C ASP A 521 14.26 -10.77 -82.81
N LEU A 522 13.42 -10.14 -83.67
CA LEU A 522 12.45 -9.12 -83.24
C LEU A 522 11.03 -9.66 -83.42
N GLU A 523 10.37 -9.87 -82.29
CA GLU A 523 8.99 -10.35 -82.22
C GLU A 523 8.10 -9.28 -81.53
N LEU A 524 7.39 -8.48 -82.32
CA LEU A 524 6.43 -7.49 -81.76
C LEU A 524 5.00 -7.93 -82.12
N ALA A 525 4.12 -7.91 -81.09
CA ALA A 525 2.71 -8.16 -81.31
C ALA A 525 2.12 -7.09 -82.26
N PRO A 526 1.23 -7.46 -83.26
CA PRO A 526 0.72 -6.53 -84.23
C PRO A 526 -0.03 -5.32 -83.66
N GLU A 527 -0.73 -5.53 -82.53
CA GLU A 527 -1.48 -4.47 -81.86
C GLU A 527 -0.96 -4.35 -80.42
N MET A 528 -0.03 -3.42 -80.18
CA MET A 528 0.44 -3.07 -78.86
C MET A 528 -0.17 -1.74 -78.41
N PRO A 529 -0.75 -1.67 -77.19
CA PRO A 529 -1.31 -0.42 -76.69
C PRO A 529 -0.21 0.63 -76.46
N SER A 530 -0.62 1.89 -76.46
CA SER A 530 0.27 3.00 -76.09
C SER A 530 0.66 2.96 -74.66
N ILE A 531 1.74 3.63 -74.27
CA ILE A 531 2.26 3.75 -72.89
C ILE A 531 2.30 5.23 -72.52
N VAL A 532 1.91 5.57 -71.28
CA VAL A 532 2.11 6.93 -70.75
C VAL A 532 3.49 7.01 -70.10
N GLY A 533 4.41 7.76 -70.76
CA GLY A 533 5.78 7.83 -70.23
C GLY A 533 6.62 8.92 -70.86
N ASP A 534 7.85 9.03 -70.34
CA ASP A 534 8.90 9.88 -70.94
C ASP A 534 9.64 9.09 -72.03
N ARG A 535 9.61 9.62 -73.23
CA ARG A 535 10.14 8.97 -74.44
C ARG A 535 11.62 8.60 -74.27
N ASP A 536 12.45 9.56 -73.84
CA ASP A 536 13.89 9.37 -73.79
C ASP A 536 14.30 8.45 -72.63
N ALA A 537 13.56 8.52 -71.53
CA ALA A 537 13.75 7.62 -70.42
C ALA A 537 13.42 6.16 -70.78
N LEU A 538 12.30 5.90 -71.51
CA LEU A 538 11.91 4.56 -71.92
C LEU A 538 12.81 3.99 -73.00
N ILE A 539 13.30 4.83 -73.95
CA ILE A 539 14.36 4.46 -74.91
C ILE A 539 15.62 4.04 -74.10
N THR A 540 16.03 4.83 -73.12
CA THR A 540 17.19 4.52 -72.24
C THR A 540 17.04 3.15 -71.53
N VAL A 541 15.83 2.76 -71.14
CA VAL A 541 15.57 1.42 -70.55
C VAL A 541 15.92 0.33 -71.54
N LEU A 542 15.37 0.40 -72.77
CA LEU A 542 15.62 -0.64 -73.80
C LEU A 542 17.07 -0.66 -74.29
N VAL A 543 17.68 0.51 -74.47
CA VAL A 543 19.11 0.63 -74.82
C VAL A 543 19.99 -0.03 -73.78
N ASN A 544 19.77 0.22 -72.50
CA ASN A 544 20.55 -0.41 -71.39
C ASN A 544 20.40 -1.94 -71.39
N LEU A 545 19.20 -2.46 -71.64
CA LEU A 545 18.96 -3.90 -71.68
C LEU A 545 19.61 -4.55 -72.89
N LEU A 546 19.48 -3.93 -74.09
CA LEU A 546 20.12 -4.39 -75.35
C LEU A 546 21.65 -4.31 -75.20
N ASP A 547 22.19 -3.22 -74.69
CA ASP A 547 23.63 -3.08 -74.42
C ASP A 547 24.16 -4.18 -73.53
N ASN A 548 23.42 -4.51 -72.46
CA ASN A 548 23.79 -5.64 -71.57
C ASN A 548 23.76 -6.96 -72.37
N ALA A 549 22.74 -7.21 -73.16
CA ALA A 549 22.66 -8.40 -74.01
C ALA A 549 23.87 -8.52 -74.94
N ILE A 550 24.21 -7.43 -75.68
CA ILE A 550 25.38 -7.40 -76.60
C ILE A 550 26.69 -7.61 -75.85
N LYS A 551 26.84 -7.03 -74.67
CA LYS A 551 28.05 -6.98 -73.84
C LYS A 551 28.39 -8.32 -73.21
N TYR A 552 27.36 -9.01 -72.67
CA TYR A 552 27.56 -10.24 -71.89
C TYR A 552 27.33 -11.52 -72.68
N THR A 553 27.13 -11.40 -73.98
CA THR A 553 27.07 -12.52 -74.89
C THR A 553 28.44 -12.71 -75.58
N GLY A 554 28.86 -13.94 -75.82
CA GLY A 554 30.12 -14.28 -76.40
C GLY A 554 30.20 -13.91 -77.94
N ASP A 555 31.03 -14.61 -78.66
CA ASP A 555 31.28 -14.31 -80.09
C ASP A 555 30.04 -14.54 -80.99
N THR A 556 29.21 -15.54 -80.68
CA THR A 556 27.95 -15.79 -81.34
C THR A 556 26.79 -15.20 -80.50
N LYS A 557 26.30 -14.03 -80.89
CA LYS A 557 25.28 -13.28 -80.16
C LYS A 557 23.90 -13.56 -80.76
N GLU A 558 23.07 -14.25 -79.98
CA GLU A 558 21.66 -14.43 -80.25
C GLU A 558 20.86 -13.60 -79.27
N ILE A 559 20.28 -12.50 -79.73
CA ILE A 559 19.51 -11.57 -78.93
C ILE A 559 18.09 -11.59 -79.45
N ARG A 560 17.11 -11.78 -78.55
CA ARG A 560 15.70 -11.70 -78.87
C ARG A 560 15.04 -10.55 -78.11
N LEU A 561 14.37 -9.68 -78.84
CA LEU A 561 13.52 -8.63 -78.28
C LEU A 561 12.06 -8.95 -78.64
N ARG A 562 11.27 -9.18 -77.55
CA ARG A 562 9.81 -9.43 -77.71
C ARG A 562 9.03 -8.29 -77.09
N GLY A 563 7.99 -7.87 -77.77
CA GLY A 563 6.99 -6.93 -77.28
C GLY A 563 5.61 -7.58 -77.35
N PHE A 564 4.96 -7.67 -76.20
CA PHE A 564 3.63 -8.30 -76.08
C PHE A 564 2.81 -7.64 -74.92
N THR A 565 1.53 -7.94 -74.90
CA THR A 565 0.64 -7.45 -73.82
C THR A 565 0.30 -8.61 -72.90
N SER A 566 0.41 -8.38 -71.57
CA SER A 566 0.00 -9.32 -70.51
C SER A 566 -0.65 -8.58 -69.35
N ASP A 567 -1.82 -9.03 -68.92
CA ASP A 567 -2.54 -8.50 -67.77
C ASP A 567 -2.75 -6.97 -67.83
N GLY A 568 -3.03 -6.42 -69.03
CA GLY A 568 -3.23 -4.98 -69.22
C GLY A 568 -1.96 -4.15 -69.20
N ASN A 569 -0.78 -4.79 -69.16
CA ASN A 569 0.52 -4.12 -69.29
C ASN A 569 1.20 -4.42 -70.58
N VAL A 570 1.95 -3.45 -71.10
CA VAL A 570 2.91 -3.64 -72.15
C VAL A 570 4.18 -4.25 -71.62
N CYS A 571 4.60 -5.38 -72.17
CA CYS A 571 5.79 -6.11 -71.77
C CYS A 571 6.86 -6.05 -72.87
N PHE A 572 8.07 -5.67 -72.44
CA PHE A 572 9.28 -5.80 -73.26
C PHE A 572 10.19 -6.86 -72.68
N GLU A 573 10.55 -7.84 -73.47
CA GLU A 573 11.42 -8.93 -73.02
C GLU A 573 12.68 -8.95 -73.88
N VAL A 574 13.84 -8.78 -73.23
CA VAL A 574 15.15 -8.89 -73.84
C VAL A 574 15.80 -10.17 -73.35
N GLN A 575 16.05 -11.09 -74.31
CA GLN A 575 16.70 -12.38 -74.00
C GLN A 575 18.04 -12.44 -74.74
N ASP A 576 19.05 -12.97 -74.07
CA ASP A 576 20.39 -13.23 -74.58
C ASP A 576 20.81 -14.67 -74.34
N ASN A 577 21.77 -15.17 -75.17
CA ASN A 577 22.44 -16.47 -74.99
C ASN A 577 23.82 -16.34 -74.33
N GLY A 578 24.00 -15.30 -73.50
CA GLY A 578 25.27 -14.94 -72.82
C GLY A 578 25.66 -15.80 -71.66
N ILE A 579 26.60 -15.28 -70.89
CA ILE A 579 27.17 -15.97 -69.72
C ILE A 579 26.16 -16.25 -68.58
N GLY A 580 25.07 -15.49 -68.53
CA GLY A 580 24.09 -15.58 -67.44
C GLY A 580 24.61 -15.23 -66.06
N PHE A 581 23.76 -15.37 -65.06
CA PHE A 581 24.13 -15.16 -63.64
C PHE A 581 23.36 -16.11 -62.72
N PRO A 582 23.88 -16.38 -61.51
CA PRO A 582 23.24 -17.27 -60.55
C PRO A 582 21.93 -16.69 -60.02
N ARG A 583 20.96 -17.56 -59.71
CA ARG A 583 19.63 -17.16 -59.19
C ARG A 583 19.70 -16.26 -57.96
N THR A 584 20.73 -16.42 -57.10
CA THR A 584 20.97 -15.60 -55.91
C THR A 584 21.31 -14.14 -56.24
N ALA A 585 21.78 -13.87 -57.49
CA ALA A 585 22.09 -12.53 -57.99
C ALA A 585 20.88 -11.83 -58.61
N ALA A 586 19.81 -12.55 -59.00
CA ALA A 586 18.68 -12.03 -59.76
C ALA A 586 17.98 -10.78 -59.13
N LYS A 587 17.97 -10.65 -57.81
CA LYS A 587 17.48 -9.44 -57.13
C LYS A 587 18.58 -8.39 -56.95
N LYS A 588 19.83 -8.80 -56.82
CA LYS A 588 20.97 -7.93 -56.52
C LYS A 588 21.52 -7.21 -57.75
N ILE A 589 21.31 -7.75 -58.97
CA ILE A 589 21.80 -7.11 -60.19
C ILE A 589 21.19 -5.72 -60.43
N PHE A 590 20.09 -5.41 -59.80
CA PHE A 590 19.46 -4.09 -59.79
C PHE A 590 19.99 -3.17 -58.70
N ASP A 591 20.77 -3.74 -57.71
CA ASP A 591 21.41 -2.92 -56.70
C ASP A 591 22.50 -2.06 -57.36
N ARG A 592 22.67 -0.86 -56.85
CA ARG A 592 23.66 0.12 -57.31
C ARG A 592 25.07 -0.46 -57.19
N PHE A 593 25.87 -0.33 -58.27
CA PHE A 593 27.27 -0.79 -58.33
C PHE A 593 27.45 -2.31 -58.15
N TYR A 594 26.36 -3.07 -58.23
CA TYR A 594 26.46 -4.52 -58.13
C TYR A 594 26.91 -5.10 -59.48
N GLN A 595 27.91 -5.98 -59.44
CA GLN A 595 28.40 -6.77 -60.56
C GLN A 595 28.47 -8.23 -60.12
N ALA A 596 27.89 -9.13 -60.93
CA ALA A 596 27.80 -10.55 -60.57
C ALA A 596 29.16 -11.27 -60.55
N ASP A 597 30.10 -10.79 -61.37
CA ASP A 597 31.48 -11.31 -61.46
C ASP A 597 32.48 -10.18 -61.77
N HIS A 598 33.39 -9.90 -60.84
CA HIS A 598 34.40 -8.85 -60.95
C HIS A 598 35.54 -9.20 -61.93
N THR A 599 35.71 -10.46 -62.28
CA THR A 599 36.79 -10.89 -63.21
C THR A 599 36.43 -10.70 -64.69
N LEU A 600 35.21 -10.98 -65.04
CA LEU A 600 34.67 -10.80 -66.42
C LEU A 600 34.28 -9.33 -66.73
N SER A 601 33.98 -8.56 -65.71
CA SER A 601 33.60 -7.17 -65.83
C SER A 601 34.74 -6.23 -66.24
N ARG A 602 36.01 -6.60 -65.93
CA ARG A 602 37.17 -5.78 -66.29
C ARG A 602 37.40 -5.72 -67.79
N SER A 603 37.08 -6.77 -68.55
CA SER A 603 37.17 -6.80 -70.00
C SER A 603 35.97 -6.14 -70.66
N ALA A 604 34.81 -6.15 -70.06
CA ALA A 604 33.57 -5.69 -70.61
C ALA A 604 33.18 -4.25 -70.21
N GLY A 605 33.84 -3.62 -69.25
CA GLY A 605 33.68 -2.20 -68.82
C GLY A 605 32.26 -1.76 -68.41
N GLY A 606 32.08 -1.20 -67.23
CA GLY A 606 30.80 -0.60 -66.81
C GLY A 606 30.73 -0.47 -65.29
N CYS A 607 30.15 0.60 -64.75
CA CYS A 607 30.13 0.88 -63.31
C CYS A 607 28.99 0.21 -62.54
N GLY A 608 28.21 -0.68 -63.18
CA GLY A 608 27.08 -1.36 -62.51
C GLY A 608 25.89 -0.41 -62.20
N LEU A 609 25.76 0.67 -62.92
CA LEU A 609 24.64 1.62 -62.77
C LEU A 609 23.50 1.36 -63.76
N GLY A 610 23.74 0.78 -64.94
CA GLY A 610 22.76 0.64 -65.99
C GLY A 610 21.46 -0.04 -65.55
N LEU A 611 21.53 -1.22 -64.90
CA LEU A 611 20.32 -1.92 -64.41
C LEU A 611 19.62 -1.19 -63.26
N SER A 612 20.34 -0.47 -62.45
CA SER A 612 19.74 0.35 -61.38
C SER A 612 19.01 1.59 -61.95
N ILE A 613 19.52 2.16 -63.07
CA ILE A 613 18.85 3.21 -63.82
C ILE A 613 17.58 2.66 -64.44
N VAL A 614 17.64 1.48 -65.10
CA VAL A 614 16.47 0.80 -65.68
C VAL A 614 15.39 0.59 -64.59
N GLN A 615 15.75 0.02 -63.47
CA GLN A 615 14.79 -0.20 -62.38
C GLN A 615 14.16 1.12 -61.87
N PHE A 616 14.93 2.18 -61.75
CA PHE A 616 14.43 3.49 -61.33
C PHE A 616 13.44 4.04 -62.36
N ILE A 617 13.78 4.05 -63.65
CA ILE A 617 12.91 4.57 -64.73
C ILE A 617 11.61 3.76 -64.75
N VAL A 618 11.71 2.44 -64.81
CA VAL A 618 10.55 1.55 -64.84
C VAL A 618 9.64 1.75 -63.64
N THR A 619 10.22 1.81 -62.43
CA THR A 619 9.44 2.07 -61.18
C THR A 619 8.80 3.46 -61.20
N ALA A 620 9.52 4.47 -61.71
CA ALA A 620 8.98 5.83 -61.86
C ALA A 620 7.82 5.89 -62.84
N HIS A 621 7.73 4.97 -63.77
CA HIS A 621 6.63 4.82 -64.75
C HIS A 621 5.56 3.81 -64.29
N ASN A 622 5.51 3.50 -62.96
CA ASN A 622 4.59 2.55 -62.35
C ASN A 622 4.69 1.12 -62.91
N GLY A 623 5.82 0.81 -63.51
CA GLY A 623 6.12 -0.50 -64.10
C GLY A 623 6.91 -1.39 -63.14
N ASN A 624 7.20 -2.59 -63.59
CA ASN A 624 8.02 -3.57 -62.88
C ASN A 624 9.06 -4.17 -63.85
N ILE A 625 10.25 -4.48 -63.32
CA ILE A 625 11.28 -5.22 -64.05
C ILE A 625 11.66 -6.48 -63.32
N THR A 626 11.77 -7.56 -64.04
CA THR A 626 12.22 -8.87 -63.54
C THR A 626 13.35 -9.43 -64.38
N ALA A 627 14.17 -10.29 -63.79
CA ALA A 627 15.27 -10.96 -64.48
C ALA A 627 15.27 -12.45 -64.16
N LYS A 628 15.41 -13.27 -65.18
CA LYS A 628 15.59 -14.72 -65.09
C LYS A 628 16.89 -15.10 -65.83
N SER A 629 17.73 -15.91 -65.17
CA SER A 629 18.99 -16.33 -65.81
C SER A 629 19.48 -17.66 -65.22
N GLN A 630 20.28 -18.33 -66.03
CA GLN A 630 21.05 -19.50 -65.59
C GLN A 630 22.51 -19.33 -66.06
N PRO A 631 23.50 -19.60 -65.24
CA PRO A 631 24.89 -19.57 -65.70
C PRO A 631 25.13 -20.43 -66.94
N GLY A 632 25.77 -19.85 -67.99
CA GLY A 632 26.07 -20.49 -69.24
C GLY A 632 24.90 -20.67 -70.21
N LYS A 633 23.67 -20.16 -69.87
CA LYS A 633 22.49 -20.28 -70.73
C LYS A 633 21.84 -18.92 -71.09
N GLY A 634 22.49 -17.83 -70.71
CA GLY A 634 21.98 -16.48 -70.95
C GLY A 634 21.01 -15.92 -69.93
N SER A 635 20.47 -14.77 -70.20
CA SER A 635 19.56 -14.02 -69.35
C SER A 635 18.31 -13.55 -70.08
N THR A 636 17.24 -13.34 -69.33
CA THR A 636 15.99 -12.78 -69.80
C THR A 636 15.56 -11.66 -68.88
N PHE A 637 15.46 -10.44 -69.41
CA PHE A 637 14.96 -9.28 -68.66
C PHE A 637 13.57 -8.93 -69.15
N THR A 638 12.59 -8.84 -68.29
CA THR A 638 11.20 -8.50 -68.65
C THR A 638 10.81 -7.21 -67.97
N VAL A 639 10.50 -6.19 -68.74
CA VAL A 639 9.95 -4.89 -68.30
C VAL A 639 8.46 -4.90 -68.50
N GLN A 640 7.69 -4.52 -67.57
CA GLN A 640 6.23 -4.41 -67.57
C GLN A 640 5.85 -2.96 -67.30
N LEU A 641 5.10 -2.32 -68.17
CA LEU A 641 4.64 -0.94 -68.04
C LEU A 641 3.11 -0.89 -68.23
N PRO A 642 2.40 -0.06 -67.44
CA PRO A 642 0.96 0.07 -67.63
C PRO A 642 0.62 0.56 -69.02
N ALA A 643 -0.38 -0.04 -69.66
CA ALA A 643 -0.95 0.47 -70.92
C ALA A 643 -1.65 1.81 -70.65
N ALA A 644 -1.68 2.69 -71.65
CA ALA A 644 -2.29 4.03 -71.58
C ALA A 644 -3.82 3.96 -71.47
#